data_3d52f17f5d04899b21f0614154e6e9ff
#
_entry.id   3d52f17f5d04899b21f0614154e6e9ff
#
_cell.length_a   1.000
_cell.length_b   1.000
_cell.length_c   1.000
_cell.angle_alpha   90.00
_cell.angle_beta   90.00
_cell.angle_gamma   90.00
#
_symmetry.space_group_name_H-M   'P 1'
#
loop_
_entity.id
_entity.type
_entity.pdbx_description
1 polymer ?
#
loop_
_entity_poly.entity_id
_entity_poly.type
_entity_poly.pdbx_seq_one_letter_code
_entity_poly.pdbx_strand_id
1 'polypeptide(L)'
;MSTLPSFLNPNLEKSQRRQRKKDEVYSARSAAHSNRRYTVFPGSIGSTYLYNRYPCWLSVCDPFLQIDLASQIVRIATTLKVENAGSDPVSEVLFAFPDHQAKNLALLVATTTEGKGKTKSSSGSLPIEAVHPEGMPPALTWYTVSLPKGLGKGESLTLDMMAVFSHLLRPFPEKITQGDIQLVVFQDSAHYLSPYEVKRQSVRVKLPEPKVESYTKLENTKFSGSEITYGPYENLPSFSYSPMAVHFVNNKPFAVAKELVREIEISHWGNVQVTEHYTLLHDGAQSTGEFSRLDYQARPQVKGASSFRNLVAMLPPRAHSIYYRDEIGNISTSNIYSDSTKTLLEIEPRYPMFGGWRTSFTIGYGLPLHDYLFHSEGKRFLKIFFGCPMNEMVIDNLIVKVVLPEGSSDISASVPFSVKQGQETKFSHLDMVGRPVVVLEKTNVVPEHYQHFLVHYKFNSLSLLREPLMLISGFLFLFVACIIYNHADLTISKSSASYLAKLQWDEVQASIQQVLNIINRCIATHDKVEASLRDLSRTGDAQACKAARKAADNLLKELSKELKPLLTFLQSSSQAVQILPKVEELVAKERELQDRIMSKHSTVVDCYEKKSSGRDFDNRVAPIQQKITALRQEVDDLIEVIDEI
;
A
#
# COMPACT_ATOMS: atom_id res chain seq x y z
N MET A 1 -18.04 13.33 57.10
CA MET A 1 -19.28 12.77 56.51
C MET A 1 -18.93 12.38 55.10
N SER A 2 -18.31 11.31 54.81
CA SER A 2 -18.52 9.85 54.71
C SER A 2 -19.73 9.51 53.82
N THR A 3 -19.46 9.17 52.54
CA THR A 3 -20.29 8.21 51.79
C THR A 3 -19.37 7.28 51.01
N LEU A 4 -19.41 6.01 51.39
CA LEU A 4 -18.74 4.86 50.80
C LEU A 4 -19.38 4.50 49.44
N PRO A 5 -18.62 3.94 48.46
CA PRO A 5 -19.20 3.34 47.26
C PRO A 5 -19.69 1.91 47.60
N SER A 6 -20.91 1.63 47.15
CA SER A 6 -21.59 0.34 47.23
C SER A 6 -20.85 -0.71 46.39
N PHE A 7 -20.43 -1.79 47.06
CA PHE A 7 -19.92 -3.03 46.42
C PHE A 7 -21.06 -3.72 45.66
N LEU A 8 -21.06 -3.62 44.34
CA LEU A 8 -21.88 -4.45 43.48
C LEU A 8 -21.25 -5.84 43.32
N ASN A 9 -21.99 -6.87 43.67
CA ASN A 9 -21.59 -8.26 43.69
C ASN A 9 -21.25 -8.77 42.25
N PRO A 10 -20.03 -9.21 41.96
CA PRO A 10 -19.59 -9.61 40.62
C PRO A 10 -20.34 -10.84 40.05
N ASN A 11 -21.05 -11.56 40.89
CA ASN A 11 -21.90 -12.71 40.48
C ASN A 11 -23.26 -12.28 39.90
N LEU A 12 -23.75 -11.10 40.25
CA LEU A 12 -24.98 -10.55 39.66
C LEU A 12 -24.75 -10.04 38.22
N GLU A 13 -23.61 -9.44 37.97
CA GLU A 13 -23.22 -9.00 36.60
C GLU A 13 -23.00 -10.17 35.65
N LYS A 14 -22.38 -11.25 36.12
CA LYS A 14 -22.21 -12.50 35.34
C LYS A 14 -23.55 -13.16 35.03
N SER A 15 -24.50 -13.12 35.99
CA SER A 15 -25.85 -13.65 35.80
C SER A 15 -26.64 -12.81 34.80
N GLN A 16 -26.59 -11.48 34.90
CA GLN A 16 -27.26 -10.58 33.96
C GLN A 16 -26.64 -10.63 32.54
N ARG A 17 -25.32 -10.79 32.41
CA ARG A 17 -24.68 -11.03 31.11
C ARG A 17 -25.07 -12.38 30.49
N ARG A 18 -25.24 -13.43 31.31
CA ARG A 18 -25.74 -14.72 30.82
C ARG A 18 -27.21 -14.66 30.42
N GLN A 19 -28.01 -13.86 31.11
CA GLN A 19 -29.42 -13.67 30.77
C GLN A 19 -29.56 -12.85 29.49
N ARG A 20 -28.83 -11.73 29.35
CA ARG A 20 -28.78 -10.93 28.10
C ARG A 20 -28.30 -11.75 26.89
N LYS A 21 -27.27 -12.60 27.05
CA LYS A 21 -26.84 -13.50 25.98
C LYS A 21 -27.90 -14.54 25.62
N LYS A 22 -28.69 -15.04 26.60
CA LYS A 22 -29.81 -15.92 26.31
C LYS A 22 -30.95 -15.21 25.59
N ASP A 23 -31.25 -13.99 25.97
CA ASP A 23 -32.30 -13.18 25.36
C ASP A 23 -31.92 -12.72 23.94
N GLU A 24 -30.65 -12.42 23.68
CA GLU A 24 -30.10 -12.16 22.33
C GLU A 24 -30.14 -13.43 21.46
N VAL A 25 -29.82 -14.60 21.99
CA VAL A 25 -29.93 -15.88 21.26
C VAL A 25 -31.39 -16.24 21.00
N TYR A 26 -32.32 -15.90 21.92
CA TYR A 26 -33.78 -16.05 21.69
C TYR A 26 -34.28 -15.04 20.68
N SER A 27 -33.79 -13.81 20.70
CA SER A 27 -34.07 -12.78 19.69
C SER A 27 -33.51 -13.18 18.32
N ALA A 28 -32.32 -13.76 18.25
CA ALA A 28 -31.75 -14.29 17.02
C ALA A 28 -32.50 -15.50 16.47
N ARG A 29 -33.01 -16.38 17.36
CA ARG A 29 -33.94 -17.45 16.98
C ARG A 29 -35.28 -16.90 16.49
N SER A 30 -35.79 -15.81 17.08
CA SER A 30 -36.99 -15.12 16.66
C SER A 30 -36.75 -14.36 15.34
N ALA A 31 -35.59 -13.71 15.16
CA ALA A 31 -35.22 -13.06 13.91
C ALA A 31 -34.99 -14.08 12.78
N ALA A 32 -34.40 -15.24 13.09
CA ALA A 32 -34.33 -16.36 12.15
C ALA A 32 -35.72 -16.93 11.82
N HIS A 33 -36.70 -16.78 12.72
CA HIS A 33 -38.09 -17.11 12.44
C HIS A 33 -38.91 -15.99 11.81
N SER A 34 -38.58 -14.69 12.00
CA SER A 34 -39.33 -13.56 11.44
C SER A 34 -38.91 -13.18 10.02
N ASN A 35 -37.75 -13.58 9.57
CA ASN A 35 -37.34 -13.47 8.15
C ASN A 35 -37.90 -14.62 7.28
N ARG A 36 -39.02 -15.21 7.68
CA ARG A 36 -39.83 -16.11 6.85
C ARG A 36 -40.64 -15.33 5.79
N ARG A 37 -39.98 -14.62 4.91
CA ARG A 37 -40.38 -14.65 3.52
C ARG A 37 -39.45 -15.62 2.81
N TYR A 38 -39.52 -16.91 3.19
CA TYR A 38 -39.10 -17.96 2.32
C TYR A 38 -39.99 -17.86 1.08
N THR A 39 -39.43 -17.47 -0.04
CA THR A 39 -39.97 -17.90 -1.32
C THR A 39 -39.91 -19.43 -1.29
N VAL A 40 -41.01 -20.02 -0.81
CA VAL A 40 -41.30 -21.41 -1.10
C VAL A 40 -41.26 -21.47 -2.61
N PHE A 41 -40.24 -22.12 -3.17
CA PHE A 41 -40.26 -22.47 -4.57
C PHE A 41 -41.53 -23.30 -4.76
N PRO A 42 -42.54 -22.83 -5.53
CA PRO A 42 -43.74 -23.61 -5.70
C PRO A 42 -43.35 -24.93 -6.28
N GLY A 43 -43.61 -25.99 -5.54
CA GLY A 43 -43.46 -27.34 -6.02
C GLY A 43 -44.27 -27.48 -7.33
N SER A 44 -43.65 -28.10 -8.32
CA SER A 44 -44.29 -28.48 -9.59
C SER A 44 -44.89 -27.32 -10.41
N ILE A 45 -44.07 -26.42 -10.95
CA ILE A 45 -44.42 -25.70 -12.16
C ILE A 45 -44.05 -26.60 -13.33
N GLY A 46 -45.08 -26.95 -14.08
CA GLY A 46 -45.16 -27.87 -15.22
C GLY A 46 -43.88 -28.18 -16.00
N SER A 47 -43.51 -29.40 -15.95
CA SER A 47 -42.39 -30.03 -16.65
C SER A 47 -42.45 -29.99 -18.19
N THR A 48 -43.42 -29.27 -18.79
CA THR A 48 -43.72 -29.39 -20.23
C THR A 48 -42.97 -28.37 -21.09
N TYR A 49 -42.42 -27.28 -20.54
CA TYR A 49 -41.75 -26.23 -21.34
C TYR A 49 -40.21 -26.26 -21.30
N LEU A 50 -39.60 -27.08 -20.46
CA LEU A 50 -38.15 -27.24 -20.35
C LEU A 50 -37.54 -28.18 -21.42
N TYR A 51 -38.36 -28.81 -22.25
CA TYR A 51 -37.99 -29.92 -23.10
C TYR A 51 -37.09 -29.59 -24.30
N ASN A 52 -36.97 -28.33 -24.72
CA ASN A 52 -36.35 -28.07 -26.01
C ASN A 52 -34.87 -27.64 -25.99
N ARG A 53 -34.27 -27.34 -24.86
CA ARG A 53 -32.88 -26.94 -24.86
C ARG A 53 -32.02 -27.55 -23.72
N TYR A 54 -32.64 -27.93 -22.59
CA TYR A 54 -31.93 -28.49 -21.44
C TYR A 54 -32.60 -29.78 -20.97
N PRO A 55 -32.01 -30.93 -21.29
CA PRO A 55 -32.65 -32.22 -21.08
C PRO A 55 -32.82 -32.57 -19.61
N CYS A 56 -34.04 -32.85 -19.17
CA CYS A 56 -34.37 -33.38 -17.84
C CYS A 56 -33.80 -34.78 -17.57
N TRP A 57 -33.09 -35.35 -18.52
CA TRP A 57 -32.53 -36.71 -18.47
C TRP A 57 -31.14 -36.78 -17.83
N LEU A 58 -30.57 -35.66 -17.42
CA LEU A 58 -29.35 -35.66 -16.67
C LEU A 58 -29.67 -35.99 -15.19
N SER A 59 -28.93 -36.90 -14.65
CA SER A 59 -28.92 -37.15 -13.20
C SER A 59 -27.55 -36.84 -12.62
N VAL A 60 -27.54 -36.25 -11.44
CA VAL A 60 -26.31 -35.98 -10.68
C VAL A 60 -26.14 -37.12 -9.66
N CYS A 61 -25.04 -37.84 -9.82
CA CYS A 61 -24.70 -38.94 -8.94
C CYS A 61 -23.63 -38.50 -7.95
N ASP A 62 -23.80 -38.81 -6.68
CA ASP A 62 -22.83 -38.62 -5.58
C ASP A 62 -22.13 -37.25 -5.53
N PRO A 63 -22.85 -36.09 -5.58
CA PRO A 63 -22.20 -34.81 -5.36
C PRO A 63 -21.65 -34.72 -3.95
N PHE A 64 -20.36 -34.45 -3.88
CA PHE A 64 -19.66 -34.19 -2.64
C PHE A 64 -19.28 -32.71 -2.60
N LEU A 65 -19.88 -31.97 -1.66
CA LEU A 65 -19.61 -30.56 -1.46
C LEU A 65 -18.69 -30.39 -0.24
N GLN A 66 -17.59 -29.70 -0.45
CA GLN A 66 -16.71 -29.27 0.62
C GLN A 66 -16.74 -27.75 0.71
N ILE A 67 -17.31 -27.25 1.80
CA ILE A 67 -17.41 -25.81 2.10
C ILE A 67 -16.31 -25.46 3.07
N ASP A 68 -15.34 -24.65 2.66
CA ASP A 68 -14.25 -24.19 3.53
C ASP A 68 -14.56 -22.77 4.04
N LEU A 69 -14.73 -22.64 5.37
CA LEU A 69 -14.99 -21.41 6.10
C LEU A 69 -13.78 -20.96 6.94
N ALA A 70 -12.59 -21.49 6.65
CA ALA A 70 -11.38 -21.23 7.44
C ALA A 70 -10.89 -19.77 7.34
N SER A 71 -11.33 -19.03 6.33
CA SER A 71 -11.04 -17.60 6.13
C SER A 71 -12.33 -16.80 5.92
N GLN A 72 -12.20 -15.49 5.65
CA GLN A 72 -13.34 -14.65 5.26
C GLN A 72 -13.91 -15.01 3.87
N ILE A 73 -13.12 -15.70 3.03
CA ILE A 73 -13.49 -16.14 1.70
C ILE A 73 -14.06 -17.55 1.80
N VAL A 74 -15.27 -17.72 1.30
CA VAL A 74 -15.94 -19.03 1.29
C VAL A 74 -15.60 -19.75 0.00
N ARG A 75 -14.99 -20.93 0.13
CA ARG A 75 -14.63 -21.80 -1.00
C ARG A 75 -15.50 -23.04 -0.99
N ILE A 76 -16.22 -23.25 -2.06
CA ILE A 76 -17.08 -24.44 -2.23
C ILE A 76 -16.49 -25.29 -3.35
N ALA A 77 -15.86 -26.37 -2.99
CA ALA A 77 -15.41 -27.39 -3.93
C ALA A 77 -16.50 -28.46 -4.06
N THR A 78 -16.96 -28.69 -5.27
CA THR A 78 -18.01 -29.66 -5.59
C THR A 78 -17.47 -30.67 -6.59
N THR A 79 -17.40 -31.94 -6.19
CA THR A 79 -17.13 -33.05 -7.10
C THR A 79 -18.46 -33.74 -7.39
N LEU A 80 -18.85 -33.82 -8.65
CA LEU A 80 -20.11 -34.43 -9.03
C LEU A 80 -19.91 -35.32 -10.26
N LYS A 81 -20.65 -36.41 -10.30
CA LYS A 81 -20.73 -37.30 -11.43
C LYS A 81 -22.05 -37.05 -12.15
N VAL A 82 -21.98 -36.57 -13.38
CA VAL A 82 -23.14 -36.36 -14.26
C VAL A 82 -23.32 -37.57 -15.14
N GLU A 83 -24.55 -38.09 -15.20
CA GLU A 83 -24.92 -39.24 -16.02
C GLU A 83 -26.07 -38.84 -16.97
N ASN A 84 -25.92 -39.13 -18.25
CA ASN A 84 -26.96 -38.90 -19.23
C ASN A 84 -27.88 -40.15 -19.33
N ALA A 85 -29.06 -40.07 -18.77
CA ALA A 85 -30.09 -41.12 -18.88
C ALA A 85 -30.96 -40.98 -20.14
N GLY A 86 -30.82 -39.88 -20.88
CA GLY A 86 -31.60 -39.62 -22.12
C GLY A 86 -31.04 -40.28 -23.37
N SER A 87 -31.73 -40.08 -24.48
CA SER A 87 -31.34 -40.60 -25.81
C SER A 87 -30.36 -39.67 -26.52
N ASP A 88 -30.46 -38.38 -26.28
CA ASP A 88 -29.71 -37.34 -27.00
C ASP A 88 -28.40 -37.00 -26.32
N PRO A 89 -27.32 -36.72 -27.08
CA PRO A 89 -26.05 -36.35 -26.52
C PRO A 89 -26.14 -34.94 -25.87
N VAL A 90 -25.58 -34.81 -24.66
CA VAL A 90 -25.57 -33.57 -23.89
C VAL A 90 -24.19 -32.95 -23.97
N SER A 91 -24.11 -31.70 -24.44
CA SER A 91 -22.88 -30.93 -24.56
C SER A 91 -22.70 -29.87 -23.46
N GLU A 92 -23.74 -29.61 -22.68
CA GLU A 92 -23.76 -28.53 -21.68
C GLU A 92 -24.40 -28.99 -20.35
N VAL A 93 -23.88 -28.53 -19.23
CA VAL A 93 -24.43 -28.80 -17.89
C VAL A 93 -24.73 -27.48 -17.20
N LEU A 94 -25.96 -27.35 -16.66
CA LEU A 94 -26.43 -26.17 -15.97
C LEU A 94 -26.12 -26.23 -14.46
N PHE A 95 -25.72 -25.10 -13.93
CA PHE A 95 -25.52 -24.87 -12.50
C PHE A 95 -26.29 -23.62 -12.06
N ALA A 96 -26.79 -23.61 -10.84
CA ALA A 96 -27.55 -22.49 -10.31
C ALA A 96 -27.03 -22.07 -8.93
N PHE A 97 -27.02 -20.77 -8.72
CA PHE A 97 -26.80 -20.18 -7.40
C PHE A 97 -27.94 -19.22 -7.08
N PRO A 98 -28.38 -19.16 -5.81
CA PRO A 98 -29.32 -18.12 -5.39
C PRO A 98 -28.75 -16.72 -5.68
N ASP A 99 -29.57 -15.79 -6.14
CA ASP A 99 -29.13 -14.44 -6.55
C ASP A 99 -28.35 -13.71 -5.46
N HIS A 100 -28.69 -13.93 -4.17
CA HIS A 100 -27.97 -13.32 -3.06
C HIS A 100 -26.55 -13.86 -2.88
N GLN A 101 -26.29 -15.11 -3.31
CA GLN A 101 -24.94 -15.70 -3.35
C GLN A 101 -24.24 -15.35 -4.66
N ALA A 102 -24.94 -15.39 -5.78
CA ALA A 102 -24.38 -15.08 -7.11
C ALA A 102 -23.78 -13.66 -7.18
N LYS A 103 -24.35 -12.68 -6.48
CA LYS A 103 -23.78 -11.32 -6.35
C LYS A 103 -22.41 -11.29 -5.71
N ASN A 104 -22.12 -12.27 -4.88
CA ASN A 104 -20.87 -12.42 -4.13
C ASN A 104 -19.94 -13.47 -4.75
N LEU A 105 -20.31 -14.05 -5.89
CA LEU A 105 -19.49 -15.01 -6.62
C LEU A 105 -18.31 -14.28 -7.25
N ALA A 106 -17.12 -14.60 -6.80
CA ALA A 106 -15.87 -14.01 -7.27
C ALA A 106 -15.28 -14.83 -8.42
N LEU A 107 -15.26 -16.16 -8.27
CA LEU A 107 -14.67 -17.07 -9.25
C LEU A 107 -15.47 -18.36 -9.32
N LEU A 108 -15.69 -18.84 -10.53
CA LEU A 108 -16.26 -20.14 -10.81
C LEU A 108 -15.35 -20.85 -11.83
N VAL A 109 -14.85 -22.03 -11.47
CA VAL A 109 -13.99 -22.86 -12.33
C VAL A 109 -14.55 -24.27 -12.36
N ALA A 110 -14.63 -24.86 -13.54
CA ALA A 110 -14.97 -26.25 -13.71
C ALA A 110 -13.86 -26.97 -14.48
N THR A 111 -13.55 -28.18 -14.04
CA THR A 111 -12.56 -29.07 -14.69
C THR A 111 -13.14 -30.46 -14.79
N THR A 112 -12.71 -31.25 -15.79
CA THR A 112 -13.01 -32.66 -15.86
C THR A 112 -11.89 -33.49 -15.29
N THR A 113 -12.23 -34.51 -14.53
CA THR A 113 -11.26 -35.50 -14.07
C THR A 113 -11.45 -36.80 -14.86
N GLU A 114 -10.46 -37.16 -15.68
CA GLU A 114 -10.39 -38.41 -16.38
C GLU A 114 -9.38 -39.34 -15.68
N GLY A 115 -9.73 -40.61 -15.50
CA GLY A 115 -8.86 -41.66 -14.99
C GLY A 115 -9.40 -42.43 -13.81
N LYS A 116 -9.15 -43.75 -13.80
CA LYS A 116 -9.45 -44.66 -12.69
C LYS A 116 -8.15 -44.83 -11.83
N GLY A 117 -8.21 -44.48 -10.57
CA GLY A 117 -7.09 -44.75 -9.62
C GLY A 117 -6.16 -43.56 -9.34
N LYS A 118 -4.87 -43.87 -9.07
CA LYS A 118 -3.86 -42.88 -8.64
C LYS A 118 -3.39 -41.88 -9.72
N THR A 119 -3.75 -42.10 -10.96
CA THR A 119 -3.42 -41.23 -12.13
C THR A 119 -4.67 -40.43 -12.53
N LYS A 120 -5.05 -39.45 -11.70
CA LYS A 120 -6.02 -38.44 -12.10
C LYS A 120 -5.31 -37.34 -12.86
N SER A 121 -5.56 -37.20 -14.17
CA SER A 121 -5.19 -36.02 -14.92
C SER A 121 -6.39 -35.08 -14.99
N SER A 122 -6.27 -33.87 -14.46
CA SER A 122 -7.27 -32.84 -14.68
C SER A 122 -7.07 -32.27 -16.09
N SER A 123 -8.12 -32.25 -16.87
CA SER A 123 -8.20 -31.48 -18.11
C SER A 123 -8.16 -29.98 -17.77
N GLY A 124 -7.81 -29.15 -18.76
CA GLY A 124 -7.85 -27.69 -18.60
C GLY A 124 -9.22 -27.17 -18.13
N SER A 125 -9.27 -25.92 -17.69
CA SER A 125 -10.53 -25.26 -17.29
C SER A 125 -11.54 -25.28 -18.43
N LEU A 126 -12.78 -25.68 -18.11
CA LEU A 126 -13.90 -25.69 -19.07
C LEU A 126 -14.48 -24.29 -19.22
N PRO A 127 -15.02 -23.95 -20.43
CA PRO A 127 -15.72 -22.70 -20.63
C PRO A 127 -17.00 -22.65 -19.79
N ILE A 128 -17.20 -21.52 -19.11
CA ILE A 128 -18.39 -21.25 -18.29
C ILE A 128 -19.00 -19.94 -18.73
N GLU A 129 -20.29 -19.95 -19.02
CA GLU A 129 -21.04 -18.77 -19.42
C GLU A 129 -22.27 -18.57 -18.53
N ALA A 130 -22.56 -17.30 -18.21
CA ALA A 130 -23.80 -16.95 -17.53
C ALA A 130 -24.96 -16.98 -18.54
N VAL A 131 -26.04 -17.67 -18.19
CA VAL A 131 -27.20 -17.87 -19.07
C VAL A 131 -28.48 -17.49 -18.33
N HIS A 132 -29.50 -17.14 -19.12
CA HIS A 132 -30.84 -16.86 -18.61
C HIS A 132 -31.85 -17.79 -19.33
N PRO A 133 -31.97 -19.06 -18.87
CA PRO A 133 -32.84 -20.00 -19.52
C PRO A 133 -34.31 -19.63 -19.27
N GLU A 134 -35.11 -19.65 -20.34
CA GLU A 134 -36.56 -19.39 -20.28
C GLU A 134 -37.26 -20.46 -19.44
N GLY A 135 -38.23 -20.05 -18.58
CA GLY A 135 -39.01 -20.96 -17.76
C GLY A 135 -38.35 -21.41 -16.47
N MET A 136 -37.14 -20.95 -16.17
CA MET A 136 -36.45 -21.26 -14.90
C MET A 136 -36.81 -20.25 -13.79
N PRO A 137 -36.64 -20.62 -12.49
CA PRO A 137 -36.94 -19.74 -11.38
C PRO A 137 -36.16 -18.41 -11.45
N PRO A 138 -36.84 -17.25 -11.38
CA PRO A 138 -36.22 -15.94 -11.58
C PRO A 138 -35.28 -15.50 -10.43
N ALA A 139 -35.31 -16.18 -9.27
CA ALA A 139 -34.48 -15.89 -8.11
C ALA A 139 -33.13 -16.62 -8.13
N LEU A 140 -32.78 -17.23 -9.26
CA LEU A 140 -31.55 -17.99 -9.46
C LEU A 140 -30.76 -17.41 -10.62
N THR A 141 -29.46 -17.28 -10.40
CA THR A 141 -28.49 -16.97 -11.46
C THR A 141 -27.91 -18.28 -12.00
N TRP A 142 -27.92 -18.42 -13.32
CA TRP A 142 -27.60 -19.65 -14.02
C TRP A 142 -26.28 -19.56 -14.76
N TYR A 143 -25.54 -20.66 -14.70
CA TYR A 143 -24.29 -20.84 -15.45
C TYR A 143 -24.33 -22.12 -16.23
N THR A 144 -23.84 -22.11 -17.46
CA THR A 144 -23.63 -23.30 -18.26
C THR A 144 -22.15 -23.64 -18.36
N VAL A 145 -21.83 -24.90 -18.22
CA VAL A 145 -20.49 -25.45 -18.42
C VAL A 145 -20.50 -26.28 -19.70
N SER A 146 -19.70 -25.87 -20.69
CA SER A 146 -19.54 -26.56 -21.94
C SER A 146 -18.62 -27.77 -21.77
N LEU A 147 -19.11 -28.96 -22.14
CA LEU A 147 -18.34 -30.19 -22.08
C LEU A 147 -17.42 -30.32 -23.30
N PRO A 148 -16.19 -30.85 -23.14
CA PRO A 148 -15.25 -31.03 -24.27
C PRO A 148 -15.73 -32.07 -25.29
N LYS A 149 -16.57 -33.00 -24.85
CA LYS A 149 -17.23 -34.02 -25.66
C LYS A 149 -18.67 -34.18 -25.21
N GLY A 150 -19.60 -34.28 -26.15
CA GLY A 150 -21.00 -34.60 -25.88
C GLY A 150 -21.13 -35.94 -25.12
N LEU A 151 -21.90 -35.94 -24.06
CA LEU A 151 -22.15 -37.11 -23.22
C LEU A 151 -23.28 -37.96 -23.84
N GLY A 152 -22.95 -39.12 -24.36
CA GLY A 152 -23.91 -40.04 -24.94
C GLY A 152 -24.79 -40.74 -23.90
N LYS A 153 -25.80 -41.49 -24.39
CA LYS A 153 -26.73 -42.24 -23.52
C LYS A 153 -25.99 -43.22 -22.62
N GLY A 154 -26.23 -43.13 -21.31
CA GLY A 154 -25.62 -43.98 -20.29
C GLY A 154 -24.15 -43.66 -20.00
N GLU A 155 -23.56 -42.68 -20.69
CA GLU A 155 -22.21 -42.19 -20.35
C GLU A 155 -22.26 -41.31 -19.11
N SER A 156 -21.17 -41.33 -18.36
CA SER A 156 -21.00 -40.48 -17.17
C SER A 156 -19.66 -39.77 -17.17
N LEU A 157 -19.66 -38.54 -16.70
CA LEU A 157 -18.49 -37.69 -16.60
C LEU A 157 -18.36 -37.15 -15.18
N THR A 158 -17.14 -37.12 -14.64
CA THR A 158 -16.89 -36.48 -13.35
C THR A 158 -16.43 -35.03 -13.57
N LEU A 159 -17.14 -34.10 -12.96
CA LEU A 159 -16.86 -32.69 -12.95
C LEU A 159 -16.39 -32.27 -11.57
N ASP A 160 -15.27 -31.59 -11.49
CA ASP A 160 -14.79 -30.90 -10.29
C ASP A 160 -15.00 -29.39 -10.49
N MET A 161 -15.82 -28.81 -9.65
CA MET A 161 -16.18 -27.39 -9.70
C MET A 161 -15.69 -26.69 -8.44
N MET A 162 -15.10 -25.52 -8.58
CA MET A 162 -14.73 -24.64 -7.48
C MET A 162 -15.46 -23.31 -7.63
N ALA A 163 -16.30 -22.97 -6.66
CA ALA A 163 -16.94 -21.68 -6.54
C ALA A 163 -16.35 -20.93 -5.35
N VAL A 164 -15.89 -19.71 -5.56
CA VAL A 164 -15.28 -18.84 -4.54
C VAL A 164 -16.16 -17.62 -4.35
N PHE A 165 -16.54 -17.38 -3.08
CA PHE A 165 -17.44 -16.30 -2.73
C PHE A 165 -16.77 -15.36 -1.71
N SER A 166 -17.00 -14.06 -1.89
CA SER A 166 -16.70 -13.04 -0.90
C SER A 166 -17.95 -12.64 -0.12
N HIS A 167 -17.81 -11.94 0.98
CA HIS A 167 -18.91 -11.32 1.77
C HIS A 167 -20.10 -12.25 2.15
N LEU A 168 -19.91 -13.56 2.17
CA LEU A 168 -20.95 -14.50 2.64
C LEU A 168 -20.95 -14.69 4.16
N LEU A 169 -19.82 -14.46 4.82
CA LEU A 169 -19.73 -14.53 6.26
C LEU A 169 -20.20 -13.21 6.88
N ARG A 170 -21.21 -13.29 7.75
CA ARG A 170 -21.76 -12.13 8.44
C ARG A 170 -21.38 -12.17 9.91
N PRO A 171 -20.73 -11.12 10.45
CA PRO A 171 -20.49 -11.03 11.89
C PRO A 171 -21.81 -11.03 12.68
N PHE A 172 -21.86 -11.83 13.74
CA PHE A 172 -22.98 -11.82 14.66
C PHE A 172 -22.49 -12.15 16.08
N PRO A 173 -22.57 -11.21 17.04
CA PRO A 173 -23.18 -9.88 16.93
C PRO A 173 -22.42 -8.98 15.95
N GLU A 174 -23.12 -8.03 15.34
CA GLU A 174 -22.55 -7.04 14.40
C GLU A 174 -21.55 -6.10 15.08
N LYS A 175 -21.73 -5.88 16.39
CA LYS A 175 -20.92 -4.96 17.19
C LYS A 175 -20.31 -5.70 18.38
N ILE A 176 -19.01 -5.51 18.57
CA ILE A 176 -18.24 -6.13 19.66
C ILE A 176 -17.35 -5.09 20.35
N THR A 177 -16.99 -5.35 21.61
CA THR A 177 -16.00 -4.54 22.33
C THR A 177 -14.57 -5.03 22.05
N GLN A 178 -13.57 -4.24 22.40
CA GLN A 178 -12.16 -4.58 22.23
C GLN A 178 -11.74 -5.90 22.90
N GLY A 179 -12.46 -6.35 23.92
CA GLY A 179 -12.17 -7.60 24.64
C GLY A 179 -12.92 -8.83 24.12
N ASP A 180 -13.88 -8.65 23.21
CA ASP A 180 -14.74 -9.74 22.73
C ASP A 180 -14.10 -10.47 21.54
N ILE A 181 -14.52 -11.73 21.36
CA ILE A 181 -14.11 -12.57 20.22
C ILE A 181 -15.16 -12.45 19.13
N GLN A 182 -14.72 -12.30 17.88
CA GLN A 182 -15.61 -12.25 16.72
C GLN A 182 -16.24 -13.59 16.44
N LEU A 183 -17.57 -13.59 16.30
CA LEU A 183 -18.37 -14.69 15.83
C LEU A 183 -18.96 -14.34 14.47
N VAL A 184 -19.15 -15.35 13.62
CA VAL A 184 -19.71 -15.16 12.29
C VAL A 184 -20.77 -16.21 12.00
N VAL A 185 -21.73 -15.84 11.16
CA VAL A 185 -22.78 -16.71 10.68
C VAL A 185 -22.60 -16.95 9.20
N PHE A 186 -22.61 -18.21 8.82
CA PHE A 186 -22.71 -18.68 7.45
C PHE A 186 -24.10 -19.28 7.23
N GLN A 187 -24.74 -18.94 6.12
CA GLN A 187 -26.07 -19.44 5.72
C GLN A 187 -26.01 -19.98 4.30
N ASP A 188 -26.50 -21.20 4.11
CA ASP A 188 -26.56 -21.87 2.81
C ASP A 188 -27.62 -22.99 2.84
N SER A 189 -27.59 -23.87 1.87
CA SER A 189 -28.41 -25.08 1.82
C SER A 189 -27.57 -26.33 2.08
N ALA A 190 -28.11 -27.24 2.89
CA ALA A 190 -27.54 -28.58 3.05
C ALA A 190 -27.81 -29.49 1.85
N HIS A 191 -28.76 -29.11 0.97
CA HIS A 191 -28.99 -29.79 -0.30
C HIS A 191 -28.30 -29.04 -1.42
N TYR A 192 -27.65 -29.78 -2.30
CA TYR A 192 -27.06 -29.22 -3.52
C TYR A 192 -28.17 -28.70 -4.44
N LEU A 193 -28.13 -27.41 -4.73
CA LEU A 193 -29.12 -26.79 -5.61
C LEU A 193 -28.83 -27.18 -7.06
N SER A 194 -29.63 -28.11 -7.59
CA SER A 194 -29.47 -28.65 -8.93
C SER A 194 -30.80 -28.59 -9.70
N PRO A 195 -30.79 -28.27 -11.00
CA PRO A 195 -31.95 -28.44 -11.85
C PRO A 195 -32.25 -29.91 -12.13
N TYR A 196 -31.32 -30.80 -11.82
CA TYR A 196 -31.39 -32.24 -12.05
C TYR A 196 -31.68 -32.98 -10.75
N GLU A 197 -32.22 -34.20 -10.88
CA GLU A 197 -32.37 -35.13 -9.75
C GLU A 197 -31.01 -35.55 -9.20
N VAL A 198 -30.88 -35.57 -7.86
CA VAL A 198 -29.66 -35.95 -7.17
C VAL A 198 -29.86 -37.30 -6.50
N LYS A 199 -29.12 -38.30 -6.98
CA LYS A 199 -29.28 -39.69 -6.46
C LYS A 199 -28.80 -39.82 -5.02
N ARG A 200 -27.64 -39.27 -4.70
CA ARG A 200 -27.07 -39.29 -3.32
C ARG A 200 -26.10 -38.13 -3.19
N GLN A 201 -26.12 -37.45 -2.02
CA GLN A 201 -25.20 -36.35 -1.76
C GLN A 201 -24.70 -36.30 -0.33
N SER A 202 -23.57 -35.64 -0.12
CA SER A 202 -23.07 -35.25 1.20
C SER A 202 -22.41 -33.87 1.15
N VAL A 203 -22.51 -33.12 2.26
CA VAL A 203 -21.92 -31.82 2.43
C VAL A 203 -21.00 -31.82 3.63
N ARG A 204 -19.78 -31.33 3.48
CA ARG A 204 -18.80 -31.15 4.54
C ARG A 204 -18.47 -29.67 4.69
N VAL A 205 -18.68 -29.15 5.89
CA VAL A 205 -18.36 -27.77 6.24
C VAL A 205 -17.14 -27.78 7.15
N LYS A 206 -16.05 -27.18 6.69
CA LYS A 206 -14.79 -27.05 7.41
C LYS A 206 -14.70 -25.68 8.08
N LEU A 207 -14.44 -25.67 9.38
CA LEU A 207 -14.37 -24.48 10.22
C LEU A 207 -12.90 -24.11 10.57
N PRO A 208 -12.62 -22.84 10.88
CA PRO A 208 -11.28 -22.41 11.29
C PRO A 208 -10.84 -22.97 12.63
N GLU A 209 -11.78 -23.12 13.57
CA GLU A 209 -11.55 -23.63 14.91
C GLU A 209 -12.68 -24.62 15.31
N PRO A 210 -12.42 -25.58 16.21
CA PRO A 210 -13.44 -26.54 16.67
C PRO A 210 -14.44 -25.93 17.68
N LYS A 211 -14.72 -24.60 17.52
CA LYS A 211 -15.64 -23.86 18.37
C LYS A 211 -16.85 -23.40 17.59
N VAL A 212 -17.96 -24.05 17.80
CA VAL A 212 -19.24 -23.72 17.18
C VAL A 212 -20.18 -23.25 18.28
N GLU A 213 -20.79 -22.09 18.11
CA GLU A 213 -21.82 -21.59 19.04
C GLU A 213 -23.14 -22.30 18.78
N SER A 214 -23.54 -22.39 17.51
CA SER A 214 -24.72 -23.12 17.10
C SER A 214 -24.66 -23.51 15.62
N TYR A 215 -25.33 -24.59 15.27
CA TYR A 215 -25.52 -25.00 13.89
C TYR A 215 -26.86 -25.70 13.70
N THR A 216 -27.39 -25.66 12.48
CA THR A 216 -28.64 -26.36 12.13
C THR A 216 -28.38 -27.85 12.15
N LYS A 217 -29.10 -28.56 13.00
CA LYS A 217 -29.09 -30.03 13.06
C LYS A 217 -30.19 -30.58 12.17
N LEU A 218 -29.78 -31.22 11.11
CA LEU A 218 -30.64 -31.94 10.18
C LEU A 218 -30.45 -33.46 10.42
N GLU A 219 -31.28 -34.28 9.76
CA GLU A 219 -31.06 -35.71 9.76
C GLU A 219 -29.66 -36.06 9.23
N ASN A 220 -29.02 -37.07 9.83
CA ASN A 220 -27.67 -37.51 9.47
C ASN A 220 -26.58 -36.41 9.60
N THR A 221 -26.73 -35.45 10.53
CA THR A 221 -25.70 -34.46 10.81
C THR A 221 -24.69 -34.99 11.83
N LYS A 222 -23.38 -34.87 11.52
CA LYS A 222 -22.26 -35.22 12.39
C LYS A 222 -21.34 -34.05 12.57
N PHE A 223 -20.92 -33.76 13.80
CA PHE A 223 -19.88 -32.79 14.11
C PHE A 223 -18.68 -33.52 14.71
N SER A 224 -17.52 -33.37 14.11
CA SER A 224 -16.27 -33.98 14.55
C SER A 224 -15.09 -33.03 14.34
N GLY A 225 -14.39 -32.69 15.43
CA GLY A 225 -13.26 -31.75 15.37
C GLY A 225 -13.70 -30.37 14.90
N SER A 226 -13.20 -29.93 13.75
CA SER A 226 -13.53 -28.67 13.08
C SER A 226 -14.44 -28.86 11.85
N GLU A 227 -15.06 -30.03 11.70
CA GLU A 227 -15.89 -30.33 10.51
C GLU A 227 -17.32 -30.68 10.91
N ILE A 228 -18.28 -30.13 10.15
CA ILE A 228 -19.69 -30.52 10.21
C ILE A 228 -20.01 -31.25 8.90
N THR A 229 -20.54 -32.47 9.03
CA THR A 229 -20.95 -33.26 7.85
C THR A 229 -22.47 -33.41 7.88
N TYR A 230 -23.11 -33.09 6.75
CA TYR A 230 -24.52 -33.27 6.49
C TYR A 230 -24.72 -34.40 5.48
N GLY A 231 -25.63 -35.33 5.79
CA GLY A 231 -25.93 -36.47 4.95
C GLY A 231 -25.19 -37.77 5.34
N PRO A 232 -25.23 -38.78 4.45
CA PRO A 232 -25.75 -38.77 3.07
C PRO A 232 -27.26 -38.61 3.01
N TYR A 233 -27.72 -37.85 1.98
CA TYR A 233 -29.11 -37.73 1.58
C TYR A 233 -29.31 -38.43 0.25
N GLU A 234 -30.46 -39.10 0.06
CA GLU A 234 -30.70 -39.89 -1.14
C GLU A 234 -32.00 -39.45 -1.86
N ASN A 235 -32.04 -39.61 -3.18
CA ASN A 235 -33.20 -39.35 -4.04
C ASN A 235 -33.81 -37.95 -3.85
N LEU A 236 -32.96 -36.93 -3.94
CA LEU A 236 -33.43 -35.56 -3.82
C LEU A 236 -33.99 -35.07 -5.15
N PRO A 237 -35.20 -34.50 -5.16
CA PRO A 237 -35.80 -33.96 -6.37
C PRO A 237 -35.03 -32.72 -6.86
N SER A 238 -35.18 -32.37 -8.12
CA SER A 238 -34.67 -31.11 -8.69
C SER A 238 -35.12 -29.89 -7.85
N PHE A 239 -34.24 -28.89 -7.70
CA PHE A 239 -34.46 -27.68 -6.91
C PHE A 239 -34.68 -27.93 -5.41
N SER A 240 -34.21 -29.06 -4.88
CA SER A 240 -34.27 -29.34 -3.45
C SER A 240 -33.44 -28.31 -2.67
N TYR A 241 -34.02 -27.73 -1.63
CA TYR A 241 -33.40 -26.73 -0.78
C TYR A 241 -33.68 -27.00 0.70
N SER A 242 -32.61 -27.11 1.48
CA SER A 242 -32.70 -27.32 2.93
C SER A 242 -31.83 -26.27 3.65
N PRO A 243 -32.44 -25.21 4.22
CA PRO A 243 -31.68 -24.13 4.81
C PRO A 243 -30.83 -24.63 5.99
N MET A 244 -29.55 -24.26 5.97
CA MET A 244 -28.64 -24.49 7.08
C MET A 244 -27.97 -23.16 7.48
N ALA A 245 -27.70 -23.02 8.77
CA ALA A 245 -26.95 -21.93 9.36
C ALA A 245 -25.89 -22.48 10.29
N VAL A 246 -24.69 -21.94 10.24
CA VAL A 246 -23.59 -22.30 11.15
C VAL A 246 -23.07 -21.00 11.77
N HIS A 247 -23.14 -20.92 13.10
CA HIS A 247 -22.63 -19.79 13.89
C HIS A 247 -21.39 -20.25 14.65
N PHE A 248 -20.24 -19.68 14.35
CA PHE A 248 -18.95 -20.17 14.81
C PHE A 248 -17.96 -19.04 15.10
N VAL A 249 -16.90 -19.39 15.81
CA VAL A 249 -15.79 -18.47 16.10
C VAL A 249 -14.90 -18.32 14.88
N ASN A 250 -14.78 -17.09 14.39
CA ASN A 250 -13.76 -16.71 13.43
C ASN A 250 -13.17 -15.35 13.81
N ASN A 251 -12.09 -15.40 14.59
CA ASN A 251 -11.45 -14.19 15.11
C ASN A 251 -10.35 -13.65 14.19
N LYS A 252 -10.22 -14.18 12.98
CA LYS A 252 -9.32 -13.61 11.96
C LYS A 252 -9.88 -12.28 11.47
N PRO A 253 -9.03 -11.27 11.26
CA PRO A 253 -9.49 -10.01 10.72
C PRO A 253 -9.92 -10.17 9.24
N PHE A 254 -10.98 -9.48 8.85
CA PHE A 254 -11.53 -9.52 7.50
C PHE A 254 -10.96 -8.36 6.68
N ALA A 255 -9.94 -8.65 5.86
CA ALA A 255 -9.28 -7.69 5.00
C ALA A 255 -10.07 -7.47 3.71
N VAL A 256 -10.69 -6.31 3.58
CA VAL A 256 -11.39 -5.91 2.36
C VAL A 256 -10.79 -4.61 1.83
N ALA A 257 -10.16 -4.67 0.67
CA ALA A 257 -9.81 -3.47 -0.06
C ALA A 257 -11.05 -3.01 -0.85
N LYS A 258 -11.66 -1.91 -0.42
CA LYS A 258 -12.81 -1.33 -1.14
C LYS A 258 -12.41 -0.90 -2.53
N GLU A 259 -11.21 -0.37 -2.66
CA GLU A 259 -10.58 -0.02 -3.91
C GLU A 259 -9.09 -0.34 -3.85
N LEU A 260 -8.59 -0.95 -4.89
CA LEU A 260 -7.17 -1.13 -5.15
C LEU A 260 -6.86 -0.62 -6.55
N VAL A 261 -6.08 0.45 -6.63
CA VAL A 261 -5.50 0.93 -7.89
C VAL A 261 -4.07 0.46 -7.96
N ARG A 262 -3.78 -0.39 -8.92
CA ARG A 262 -2.44 -0.95 -9.16
C ARG A 262 -1.89 -0.40 -10.47
N GLU A 263 -0.92 0.49 -10.38
CA GLU A 263 -0.24 1.07 -11.53
C GLU A 263 1.07 0.34 -11.79
N ILE A 264 1.27 -0.13 -13.01
CA ILE A 264 2.46 -0.86 -13.47
C ILE A 264 3.06 -0.05 -14.60
N GLU A 265 4.16 0.63 -14.33
CA GLU A 265 4.84 1.49 -15.30
C GLU A 265 6.08 0.78 -15.86
N ILE A 266 6.12 0.59 -17.18
CA ILE A 266 7.22 -0.07 -17.87
C ILE A 266 8.24 0.97 -18.31
N SER A 267 9.46 0.86 -17.79
CA SER A 267 10.61 1.62 -18.28
C SER A 267 11.56 0.70 -19.04
N HIS A 268 11.75 0.96 -20.33
CA HIS A 268 12.73 0.21 -21.13
C HIS A 268 14.19 0.46 -20.73
N TRP A 269 14.43 1.34 -19.77
CA TRP A 269 15.74 1.57 -19.14
C TRP A 269 16.10 0.55 -18.06
N GLY A 270 15.29 -0.51 -17.89
CA GLY A 270 15.62 -1.67 -17.06
C GLY A 270 14.73 -1.90 -15.85
N ASN A 271 13.68 -1.11 -15.66
CA ASN A 271 12.80 -1.21 -14.50
C ASN A 271 11.32 -1.34 -14.88
N VAL A 272 10.57 -2.10 -14.09
CA VAL A 272 9.10 -2.06 -14.02
C VAL A 272 8.74 -1.54 -12.64
N GLN A 273 8.15 -0.35 -12.58
CA GLN A 273 7.70 0.25 -11.34
C GLN A 273 6.25 -0.18 -11.07
N VAL A 274 5.99 -0.73 -9.91
CA VAL A 274 4.65 -1.06 -9.44
C VAL A 274 4.29 -0.16 -8.28
N THR A 275 3.14 0.49 -8.38
CA THR A 275 2.58 1.33 -7.30
C THR A 275 1.16 0.87 -7.02
N GLU A 276 0.87 0.55 -5.79
CA GLU A 276 -0.40 0.01 -5.35
C GLU A 276 -1.02 0.92 -4.30
N HIS A 277 -2.19 1.48 -4.61
CA HIS A 277 -2.96 2.33 -3.69
C HIS A 277 -4.11 1.53 -3.12
N TYR A 278 -4.10 1.34 -1.82
CA TYR A 278 -5.10 0.56 -1.09
C TYR A 278 -6.03 1.48 -0.30
N THR A 279 -7.32 1.23 -0.41
CA THR A 279 -8.34 1.70 0.55
C THR A 279 -8.84 0.48 1.31
N LEU A 280 -8.21 0.19 2.44
CA LEU A 280 -8.46 -1.00 3.25
C LEU A 280 -9.52 -0.74 4.31
N LEU A 281 -10.45 -1.70 4.44
CA LEU A 281 -11.47 -1.78 5.48
C LEU A 281 -11.34 -3.12 6.22
N HIS A 282 -11.52 -3.12 7.52
CA HIS A 282 -11.78 -4.34 8.27
C HIS A 282 -13.29 -4.60 8.30
N ASP A 283 -13.79 -5.52 7.46
CA ASP A 283 -15.23 -5.84 7.25
C ASP A 283 -15.76 -6.89 8.27
N GLY A 284 -15.11 -7.03 9.39
CA GLY A 284 -15.56 -7.86 10.50
C GLY A 284 -16.54 -7.15 11.42
N ALA A 285 -16.81 -7.72 12.59
CA ALA A 285 -17.69 -7.15 13.60
C ALA A 285 -17.21 -5.75 14.01
N GLN A 286 -18.10 -4.76 13.94
CA GLN A 286 -17.78 -3.37 14.23
C GLN A 286 -17.31 -3.18 15.68
N SER A 287 -16.17 -2.52 15.86
CA SER A 287 -15.66 -2.19 17.18
C SER A 287 -16.51 -1.09 17.82
N THR A 288 -16.91 -1.30 19.06
CA THR A 288 -17.67 -0.34 19.88
C THR A 288 -16.92 0.00 21.15
N GLY A 289 -17.12 1.24 21.64
CA GLY A 289 -16.42 1.76 22.81
C GLY A 289 -15.14 2.50 22.43
N GLU A 290 -14.49 3.08 23.43
CA GLU A 290 -13.23 3.78 23.28
C GLU A 290 -12.08 2.78 23.13
N PHE A 291 -11.14 3.08 22.22
CA PHE A 291 -9.93 2.28 22.07
C PHE A 291 -8.97 2.52 23.22
N SER A 292 -8.70 1.48 24.02
CA SER A 292 -7.68 1.50 25.05
C SER A 292 -6.35 0.93 24.54
N ARG A 293 -5.40 1.81 24.27
CA ARG A 293 -4.03 1.40 23.86
C ARG A 293 -3.33 0.60 24.97
N LEU A 294 -3.58 0.96 26.22
CA LEU A 294 -2.98 0.29 27.36
C LEU A 294 -3.44 -1.18 27.46
N ASP A 295 -4.76 -1.43 27.36
CA ASP A 295 -5.30 -2.79 27.37
C ASP A 295 -4.83 -3.61 26.16
N TYR A 296 -4.70 -2.96 25.00
CA TYR A 296 -4.20 -3.62 23.79
C TYR A 296 -2.75 -4.08 23.94
N GLN A 297 -1.89 -3.25 24.54
CA GLN A 297 -0.47 -3.55 24.74
C GLN A 297 -0.21 -4.46 25.95
N ALA A 298 -0.97 -4.30 27.04
CA ALA A 298 -0.76 -5.04 28.28
C ALA A 298 -1.18 -6.52 28.18
N ARG A 299 -2.03 -6.88 27.21
CA ARG A 299 -2.57 -8.23 27.04
C ARG A 299 -2.31 -8.82 25.64
N PRO A 300 -1.06 -8.92 25.18
CA PRO A 300 -0.77 -9.38 23.82
C PRO A 300 -1.17 -10.85 23.58
N GLN A 301 -1.35 -11.64 24.65
CA GLN A 301 -1.75 -13.05 24.60
C GLN A 301 -3.27 -13.27 24.77
N VAL A 302 -4.01 -12.30 25.26
CA VAL A 302 -5.46 -12.40 25.30
C VAL A 302 -5.97 -12.18 23.88
N LYS A 303 -6.62 -13.20 23.32
CA LYS A 303 -7.35 -13.14 22.06
C LYS A 303 -8.52 -12.17 22.24
N GLY A 304 -8.26 -10.87 22.12
CA GLY A 304 -9.27 -9.83 22.09
C GLY A 304 -9.95 -9.77 20.73
N ALA A 305 -10.66 -8.68 20.46
CA ALA A 305 -11.35 -8.49 19.20
C ALA A 305 -10.40 -8.63 18.00
N SER A 306 -10.95 -9.13 16.91
CA SER A 306 -10.27 -9.25 15.63
C SER A 306 -9.67 -7.91 15.21
N SER A 307 -8.38 -7.86 14.95
CA SER A 307 -7.69 -6.66 14.50
C SER A 307 -6.47 -6.97 13.64
N PHE A 308 -6.18 -6.10 12.67
CA PHE A 308 -4.92 -6.17 11.94
C PHE A 308 -3.81 -5.58 12.79
N ARG A 309 -2.81 -6.38 13.11
CA ARG A 309 -1.53 -5.93 13.67
C ARG A 309 -0.52 -5.72 12.54
N ASN A 310 -0.37 -6.75 11.71
CA ASN A 310 0.53 -6.76 10.57
C ASN A 310 -0.22 -7.23 9.33
N LEU A 311 0.14 -6.66 8.19
CA LEU A 311 -0.23 -7.13 6.88
C LEU A 311 1.01 -7.70 6.21
N VAL A 312 0.87 -8.83 5.55
CA VAL A 312 2.00 -9.49 4.90
C VAL A 312 1.75 -9.54 3.39
N ALA A 313 2.63 -8.89 2.64
CA ALA A 313 2.63 -8.92 1.19
C ALA A 313 3.77 -9.81 0.68
N MET A 314 3.44 -10.76 -0.18
CA MET A 314 4.40 -11.60 -0.89
C MET A 314 4.72 -10.96 -2.24
N LEU A 315 5.74 -10.12 -2.26
CA LEU A 315 6.21 -9.47 -3.48
C LEU A 315 7.02 -10.46 -4.34
N PRO A 316 7.10 -10.21 -5.65
CA PRO A 316 7.96 -10.99 -6.52
C PRO A 316 9.43 -10.98 -6.08
N PRO A 317 10.22 -12.02 -6.44
CA PRO A 317 11.64 -12.04 -6.13
C PRO A 317 12.37 -10.86 -6.78
N ARG A 318 13.44 -10.40 -6.14
CA ARG A 318 14.26 -9.27 -6.59
C ARG A 318 13.51 -7.92 -6.64
N ALA A 319 12.37 -7.79 -5.95
CA ALA A 319 11.74 -6.50 -5.74
C ALA A 319 12.70 -5.58 -4.99
N HIS A 320 12.85 -4.34 -5.47
CA HIS A 320 13.78 -3.35 -4.92
C HIS A 320 13.09 -1.98 -4.74
N SER A 321 13.75 -1.06 -4.07
CA SER A 321 13.23 0.29 -3.81
C SER A 321 11.83 0.28 -3.19
N ILE A 322 11.61 -0.67 -2.26
CA ILE A 322 10.31 -0.89 -1.63
C ILE A 322 10.03 0.25 -0.66
N TYR A 323 8.84 0.83 -0.75
CA TYR A 323 8.37 1.83 0.20
C TYR A 323 6.92 1.57 0.59
N TYR A 324 6.59 2.00 1.80
CA TYR A 324 5.25 1.97 2.36
C TYR A 324 4.91 3.35 2.93
N ARG A 325 3.80 3.91 2.49
CA ARG A 325 3.37 5.26 2.84
C ARG A 325 1.86 5.30 3.08
N ASP A 326 1.44 5.97 4.13
CA ASP A 326 0.05 6.32 4.38
C ASP A 326 -0.23 7.80 4.04
N GLU A 327 -1.40 8.31 4.38
CA GLU A 327 -1.79 9.72 4.16
C GLU A 327 -0.91 10.72 4.93
N ILE A 328 -0.30 10.30 6.05
CA ILE A 328 0.56 11.14 6.89
C ILE A 328 1.98 11.19 6.33
N GLY A 329 2.47 10.09 5.76
CA GLY A 329 3.81 9.99 5.19
C GLY A 329 4.41 8.59 5.24
N ASN A 330 5.71 8.48 5.03
CA ASN A 330 6.41 7.21 5.04
C ASN A 330 6.32 6.54 6.41
N ILE A 331 6.12 5.22 6.40
CA ILE A 331 6.07 4.39 7.61
C ILE A 331 7.33 3.53 7.64
N SER A 332 8.11 3.66 8.73
CA SER A 332 9.38 2.96 8.93
C SER A 332 9.28 1.64 9.69
N THR A 333 8.09 1.27 10.16
CA THR A 333 7.84 0.03 10.94
C THR A 333 7.63 -1.21 10.07
N SER A 334 7.94 -1.12 8.76
CA SER A 334 7.89 -2.27 7.86
C SER A 334 9.18 -3.07 7.92
N ASN A 335 9.06 -4.39 7.84
CA ASN A 335 10.19 -5.31 7.72
C ASN A 335 10.20 -5.96 6.33
N ILE A 336 11.38 -6.12 5.76
CA ILE A 336 11.58 -6.73 4.45
C ILE A 336 12.48 -7.94 4.60
N TYR A 337 11.98 -9.10 4.18
CA TYR A 337 12.74 -10.35 4.14
C TYR A 337 12.80 -10.82 2.69
N SER A 338 13.98 -10.78 2.09
CA SER A 338 14.17 -11.18 0.70
C SER A 338 14.92 -12.51 0.61
N ASP A 339 14.37 -13.43 -0.17
CA ASP A 339 14.94 -14.72 -0.53
C ASP A 339 15.01 -14.82 -2.06
N SER A 340 15.70 -15.82 -2.59
CA SER A 340 15.84 -16.09 -4.03
C SER A 340 14.50 -16.32 -4.74
N THR A 341 13.47 -16.76 -4.00
CA THR A 341 12.16 -17.15 -4.54
C THR A 341 11.06 -16.11 -4.30
N LYS A 342 11.18 -15.27 -3.27
CA LYS A 342 10.16 -14.28 -2.87
C LYS A 342 10.77 -13.15 -2.05
N THR A 343 10.10 -12.02 -2.07
CA THR A 343 10.35 -10.91 -1.14
C THR A 343 9.12 -10.73 -0.26
N LEU A 344 9.27 -10.94 1.04
CA LEU A 344 8.22 -10.77 2.01
C LEU A 344 8.29 -9.35 2.57
N LEU A 345 7.21 -8.59 2.45
CA LEU A 345 7.04 -7.29 3.05
C LEU A 345 6.02 -7.40 4.18
N GLU A 346 6.47 -7.24 5.41
CA GLU A 346 5.63 -7.14 6.59
C GLU A 346 5.37 -5.67 6.89
N ILE A 347 4.10 -5.29 6.87
CA ILE A 347 3.62 -3.93 7.05
C ILE A 347 2.94 -3.82 8.40
N GLU A 348 3.41 -2.95 9.27
CA GLU A 348 2.75 -2.62 10.52
C GLU A 348 2.01 -1.27 10.36
N PRO A 349 0.67 -1.25 10.39
CA PRO A 349 -0.10 -0.02 10.38
C PRO A 349 0.19 0.85 11.61
N ARG A 350 0.03 2.18 11.52
CA ARG A 350 0.26 3.10 12.64
C ARG A 350 -0.57 2.79 13.88
N TYR A 351 -1.70 2.15 13.68
CA TYR A 351 -2.61 1.70 14.74
C TYR A 351 -3.23 0.38 14.33
N PRO A 352 -3.54 -0.48 15.31
CA PRO A 352 -4.25 -1.70 15.02
C PRO A 352 -5.65 -1.39 14.48
N MET A 353 -6.02 -2.02 13.37
CA MET A 353 -7.31 -1.78 12.73
C MET A 353 -8.34 -2.77 13.25
N PHE A 354 -9.33 -2.28 13.96
CA PHE A 354 -10.49 -3.05 14.41
C PHE A 354 -11.61 -3.04 13.37
N GLY A 355 -12.63 -3.88 13.59
CA GLY A 355 -13.75 -3.98 12.70
C GLY A 355 -14.47 -2.64 12.47
N GLY A 356 -14.78 -2.35 11.22
CA GLY A 356 -15.34 -1.08 10.76
C GLY A 356 -14.32 0.04 10.53
N TRP A 357 -13.05 -0.14 10.92
CA TRP A 357 -12.02 0.89 10.70
C TRP A 357 -11.43 0.81 9.29
N ARG A 358 -11.03 1.99 8.78
CA ARG A 358 -10.50 2.16 7.43
C ARG A 358 -9.11 2.79 7.48
N THR A 359 -8.29 2.45 6.50
CA THR A 359 -7.01 3.12 6.26
C THR A 359 -6.72 3.14 4.77
N SER A 360 -6.04 4.20 4.32
CA SER A 360 -5.52 4.27 2.96
C SER A 360 -4.00 4.31 3.01
N PHE A 361 -3.37 3.53 2.16
CA PHE A 361 -1.92 3.48 2.07
C PHE A 361 -1.45 3.11 0.67
N THR A 362 -0.19 3.38 0.43
CA THR A 362 0.48 3.10 -0.84
C THR A 362 1.69 2.23 -0.60
N ILE A 363 1.82 1.19 -1.40
CA ILE A 363 3.04 0.39 -1.52
C ILE A 363 3.63 0.63 -2.90
N GLY A 364 4.94 0.85 -2.98
CA GLY A 364 5.62 0.90 -4.25
C GLY A 364 6.89 0.07 -4.24
N TYR A 365 7.20 -0.53 -5.37
CA TYR A 365 8.40 -1.35 -5.56
C TYR A 365 8.81 -1.41 -7.03
N GLY A 366 10.11 -1.54 -7.26
CA GLY A 366 10.68 -1.77 -8.58
C GLY A 366 10.94 -3.25 -8.84
N LEU A 367 10.83 -3.65 -10.10
CA LEU A 367 11.15 -5.01 -10.56
C LEU A 367 12.12 -4.94 -11.74
N PRO A 368 13.10 -5.87 -11.83
CA PRO A 368 14.03 -5.89 -12.97
C PRO A 368 13.28 -6.26 -14.26
N LEU A 369 13.38 -5.38 -15.26
CA LEU A 369 12.63 -5.49 -16.52
C LEU A 369 12.81 -6.85 -17.22
N HIS A 370 14.03 -7.39 -17.21
CA HIS A 370 14.36 -8.62 -17.94
C HIS A 370 13.63 -9.88 -17.43
N ASP A 371 13.06 -9.85 -16.22
CA ASP A 371 12.30 -10.96 -15.66
C ASP A 371 10.83 -10.94 -16.11
N TYR A 372 10.34 -9.79 -16.55
CA TYR A 372 8.91 -9.56 -16.81
C TYR A 372 8.60 -9.17 -18.24
N LEU A 373 9.57 -8.59 -18.97
CA LEU A 373 9.39 -8.18 -20.35
C LEU A 373 10.09 -9.15 -21.30
N PHE A 374 9.32 -9.72 -22.19
CA PHE A 374 9.78 -10.68 -23.19
C PHE A 374 9.56 -10.13 -24.60
N HIS A 375 10.22 -10.74 -25.58
CA HIS A 375 10.12 -10.38 -26.98
C HIS A 375 9.83 -11.63 -27.83
N SER A 376 8.82 -11.57 -28.66
CA SER A 376 8.47 -12.62 -29.62
C SER A 376 7.85 -12.01 -30.86
N GLU A 377 8.25 -12.48 -32.05
CA GLU A 377 7.67 -12.10 -33.36
C GLU A 377 7.58 -10.58 -33.60
N GLY A 378 8.59 -9.81 -33.14
CA GLY A 378 8.62 -8.36 -33.31
C GLY A 378 7.69 -7.59 -32.35
N LYS A 379 6.97 -8.28 -31.48
CA LYS A 379 6.17 -7.69 -30.40
C LYS A 379 6.86 -7.89 -29.05
N ARG A 380 6.66 -6.96 -28.15
CA ARG A 380 7.05 -7.09 -26.74
C ARG A 380 5.82 -7.48 -25.94
N PHE A 381 6.02 -8.27 -24.89
CA PHE A 381 4.94 -8.59 -23.97
C PHE A 381 5.42 -8.59 -22.54
N LEU A 382 4.66 -7.90 -21.71
CA LEU A 382 4.78 -7.91 -20.27
C LEU A 382 4.03 -9.13 -19.73
N LYS A 383 4.69 -9.92 -18.84
CA LYS A 383 4.08 -11.01 -18.09
C LYS A 383 4.18 -10.72 -16.62
N ILE A 384 3.07 -10.40 -15.97
CA ILE A 384 3.03 -10.03 -14.55
C ILE A 384 1.76 -10.57 -13.89
N PHE A 385 1.74 -10.64 -12.56
CA PHE A 385 0.56 -11.06 -11.81
C PHE A 385 -0.52 -9.97 -11.78
N PHE A 386 -1.79 -10.39 -11.89
CA PHE A 386 -2.94 -9.48 -11.95
C PHE A 386 -3.41 -8.99 -10.57
N GLY A 387 -3.54 -9.89 -9.61
CA GLY A 387 -4.15 -9.62 -8.31
C GLY A 387 -3.26 -8.87 -7.32
N CYS A 388 -3.60 -9.03 -6.05
CA CYS A 388 -2.92 -8.42 -4.91
C CYS A 388 -1.84 -9.37 -4.36
N PRO A 389 -0.66 -8.89 -3.94
CA PRO A 389 0.35 -9.72 -3.30
C PRO A 389 0.03 -10.10 -1.84
N MET A 390 -1.06 -9.56 -1.28
CA MET A 390 -1.50 -9.88 0.08
C MET A 390 -2.42 -11.10 0.11
N ASN A 391 -2.13 -12.03 1.02
CA ASN A 391 -2.93 -13.23 1.18
C ASN A 391 -4.28 -12.94 1.86
N GLU A 392 -5.30 -13.72 1.50
CA GLU A 392 -6.64 -13.71 2.13
C GLU A 392 -7.34 -12.33 2.10
N MET A 393 -6.93 -11.44 1.18
CA MET A 393 -7.59 -10.15 0.95
C MET A 393 -8.68 -10.27 -0.11
N VAL A 394 -9.84 -9.71 0.18
CA VAL A 394 -10.90 -9.48 -0.80
C VAL A 394 -10.76 -8.06 -1.36
N ILE A 395 -10.95 -7.89 -2.67
CA ILE A 395 -10.91 -6.57 -3.30
C ILE A 395 -12.24 -6.35 -4.00
N ASP A 396 -12.99 -5.34 -3.55
CA ASP A 396 -14.30 -5.02 -4.12
C ASP A 396 -14.15 -4.46 -5.54
N ASN A 397 -13.20 -3.55 -5.73
CA ASN A 397 -12.89 -2.96 -7.03
C ASN A 397 -11.38 -2.91 -7.26
N LEU A 398 -10.90 -3.68 -8.23
CA LEU A 398 -9.50 -3.67 -8.67
C LEU A 398 -9.39 -2.96 -10.01
N ILE A 399 -8.52 -1.95 -10.06
CA ILE A 399 -8.15 -1.23 -11.26
C ILE A 399 -6.65 -1.43 -11.51
N VAL A 400 -6.30 -2.20 -12.53
CA VAL A 400 -4.91 -2.38 -12.95
C VAL A 400 -4.64 -1.47 -14.14
N LYS A 401 -3.69 -0.54 -13.98
CA LYS A 401 -3.25 0.40 -15.01
C LYS A 401 -1.84 0.02 -15.47
N VAL A 402 -1.71 -0.42 -16.70
CA VAL A 402 -0.39 -0.73 -17.28
C VAL A 402 0.02 0.43 -18.18
N VAL A 403 0.99 1.21 -17.70
CA VAL A 403 1.55 2.37 -18.40
C VAL A 403 2.67 1.89 -19.30
N LEU A 404 2.46 2.00 -20.61
CA LEU A 404 3.43 1.61 -21.62
C LEU A 404 4.32 2.81 -21.99
N PRO A 405 5.55 2.58 -22.47
CA PRO A 405 6.41 3.64 -22.95
C PRO A 405 5.78 4.43 -24.09
N GLU A 406 6.11 5.72 -24.19
CA GLU A 406 5.65 6.60 -25.27
C GLU A 406 6.00 6.04 -26.67
N GLY A 407 5.05 6.06 -27.58
CA GLY A 407 5.20 5.50 -28.93
C GLY A 407 4.92 4.01 -29.04
N SER A 408 4.36 3.38 -28.00
CA SER A 408 3.83 2.02 -28.08
C SER A 408 2.56 1.96 -28.93
N SER A 409 2.44 0.91 -29.74
CA SER A 409 1.33 0.69 -30.67
C SER A 409 0.90 -0.77 -30.69
N ASP A 410 -0.22 -1.11 -31.34
CA ASP A 410 -0.77 -2.48 -31.47
C ASP A 410 -0.89 -3.16 -30.09
N ILE A 411 -1.62 -2.48 -29.18
CA ILE A 411 -1.72 -2.86 -27.78
C ILE A 411 -2.86 -3.84 -27.58
N SER A 412 -2.61 -4.97 -26.94
CA SER A 412 -3.61 -5.95 -26.54
C SER A 412 -3.30 -6.58 -25.19
N ALA A 413 -4.32 -6.83 -24.38
CA ALA A 413 -4.17 -7.50 -23.10
C ALA A 413 -4.88 -8.85 -23.11
N SER A 414 -4.21 -9.89 -22.58
CA SER A 414 -4.76 -11.23 -22.42
C SER A 414 -4.78 -11.59 -20.94
N VAL A 415 -5.97 -11.77 -20.40
CA VAL A 415 -6.22 -12.09 -18.99
C VAL A 415 -6.97 -13.41 -18.92
N PRO A 416 -6.63 -14.36 -18.00
CA PRO A 416 -7.24 -15.70 -17.97
C PRO A 416 -8.69 -15.72 -17.47
N PHE A 417 -9.27 -14.58 -17.15
CA PHE A 417 -10.66 -14.42 -16.69
C PHE A 417 -11.26 -13.13 -17.25
N SER A 418 -12.57 -13.01 -17.14
CA SER A 418 -13.32 -11.85 -17.65
C SER A 418 -12.94 -10.58 -16.88
N VAL A 419 -12.53 -9.54 -17.62
CA VAL A 419 -12.22 -8.19 -17.12
C VAL A 419 -12.76 -7.14 -18.08
N LYS A 420 -13.15 -6.00 -17.56
CA LYS A 420 -13.47 -4.84 -18.38
C LYS A 420 -12.16 -4.18 -18.80
N GLN A 421 -11.97 -3.96 -20.10
CA GLN A 421 -10.76 -3.38 -20.67
C GLN A 421 -11.04 -1.98 -21.20
N GLY A 422 -10.16 -1.05 -20.90
CA GLY A 422 -10.16 0.33 -21.37
C GLY A 422 -8.76 0.78 -21.76
N GLN A 423 -8.67 1.92 -22.41
CA GLN A 423 -7.41 2.59 -22.71
C GLN A 423 -7.50 4.07 -22.30
N GLU A 424 -6.44 4.54 -21.66
CA GLU A 424 -6.25 5.93 -21.25
C GLU A 424 -4.90 6.44 -21.77
N THR A 425 -4.66 7.73 -21.68
CA THR A 425 -3.35 8.32 -21.96
C THR A 425 -2.87 9.07 -20.72
N LYS A 426 -1.67 8.74 -20.26
CA LYS A 426 -1.00 9.41 -19.15
C LYS A 426 0.14 10.28 -19.70
N PHE A 427 0.23 11.51 -19.25
CA PHE A 427 1.36 12.39 -19.55
C PHE A 427 2.31 12.41 -18.35
N SER A 428 3.59 12.20 -18.64
CA SER A 428 4.69 12.34 -17.69
C SER A 428 5.58 13.50 -18.10
N HIS A 429 6.63 13.77 -17.32
CA HIS A 429 7.61 14.79 -17.67
C HIS A 429 8.31 14.41 -18.99
N LEU A 430 8.45 15.39 -19.88
CA LEU A 430 9.10 15.26 -21.20
C LEU A 430 8.33 14.39 -22.22
N ASP A 431 7.14 13.92 -21.93
CA ASP A 431 6.30 13.23 -22.93
C ASP A 431 5.72 14.26 -23.93
N MET A 432 5.79 13.95 -25.22
CA MET A 432 5.25 14.79 -26.30
C MET A 432 3.83 14.38 -26.69
N VAL A 433 3.56 13.08 -26.80
CA VAL A 433 2.28 12.51 -27.23
C VAL A 433 1.55 11.87 -26.05
N GLY A 434 2.29 11.53 -25.00
CA GLY A 434 1.80 10.81 -23.85
C GLY A 434 1.99 9.29 -23.96
N ARG A 435 1.87 8.64 -22.83
CA ARG A 435 2.06 7.19 -22.66
C ARG A 435 0.70 6.50 -22.70
N PRO A 436 0.50 5.52 -23.58
CA PRO A 436 -0.75 4.76 -23.58
C PRO A 436 -0.83 3.89 -22.32
N VAL A 437 -2.01 3.87 -21.72
CA VAL A 437 -2.31 3.11 -20.51
C VAL A 437 -3.39 2.10 -20.81
N VAL A 438 -3.11 0.83 -20.53
CA VAL A 438 -4.12 -0.23 -20.54
C VAL A 438 -4.78 -0.28 -19.18
N VAL A 439 -6.09 -0.11 -19.14
CA VAL A 439 -6.88 -0.15 -17.91
C VAL A 439 -7.68 -1.44 -17.88
N LEU A 440 -7.48 -2.23 -16.83
CA LEU A 440 -8.19 -3.49 -16.61
C LEU A 440 -8.96 -3.38 -15.29
N GLU A 441 -10.29 -3.41 -15.36
CA GLU A 441 -11.15 -3.30 -14.19
C GLU A 441 -11.81 -4.65 -13.91
N LYS A 442 -11.81 -5.04 -12.64
CA LYS A 442 -12.51 -6.23 -12.17
C LYS A 442 -13.05 -5.99 -10.78
N THR A 443 -14.31 -6.33 -10.59
CA THR A 443 -14.98 -6.32 -9.30
C THR A 443 -14.87 -7.68 -8.63
N ASN A 444 -14.96 -7.69 -7.30
CA ASN A 444 -15.00 -8.88 -6.47
C ASN A 444 -13.81 -9.83 -6.72
N VAL A 445 -12.60 -9.32 -6.46
CA VAL A 445 -11.34 -10.05 -6.69
C VAL A 445 -10.89 -10.76 -5.42
N VAL A 446 -10.48 -12.01 -5.57
CA VAL A 446 -10.01 -12.91 -4.51
C VAL A 446 -8.60 -13.42 -4.83
N PRO A 447 -7.88 -14.04 -3.89
CA PRO A 447 -6.51 -14.51 -4.12
C PRO A 447 -6.34 -15.45 -5.31
N GLU A 448 -7.38 -16.19 -5.68
CA GLU A 448 -7.37 -17.09 -6.84
C GLU A 448 -7.20 -16.37 -8.18
N HIS A 449 -7.46 -15.05 -8.22
CA HIS A 449 -7.17 -14.20 -9.39
C HIS A 449 -5.70 -13.75 -9.46
N TYR A 450 -4.86 -14.11 -8.49
CA TYR A 450 -3.42 -13.82 -8.53
C TYR A 450 -2.72 -14.72 -9.53
N GLN A 451 -3.01 -14.49 -10.81
CA GLN A 451 -2.51 -15.24 -11.95
C GLN A 451 -1.79 -14.31 -12.92
N HIS A 452 -0.90 -14.86 -13.72
CA HIS A 452 -0.21 -14.09 -14.76
C HIS A 452 -1.18 -13.63 -15.83
N PHE A 453 -1.04 -12.37 -16.23
CA PHE A 453 -1.65 -11.83 -17.43
C PHE A 453 -0.57 -11.29 -18.37
N LEU A 454 -0.92 -11.10 -19.62
CA LEU A 454 -0.02 -10.66 -20.69
C LEU A 454 -0.52 -9.35 -21.27
N VAL A 455 0.40 -8.41 -21.49
CA VAL A 455 0.13 -7.20 -22.27
C VAL A 455 1.11 -7.15 -23.42
N HIS A 456 0.59 -7.26 -24.64
CA HIS A 456 1.36 -7.23 -25.88
C HIS A 456 1.33 -5.82 -26.46
N TYR A 457 2.46 -5.39 -27.00
CA TYR A 457 2.58 -4.11 -27.69
C TYR A 457 3.76 -4.11 -28.67
N LYS A 458 3.70 -3.26 -29.70
CA LYS A 458 4.82 -2.96 -30.57
C LYS A 458 5.52 -1.69 -30.10
N PHE A 459 6.83 -1.69 -30.14
CA PHE A 459 7.63 -0.54 -29.74
C PHE A 459 8.85 -0.38 -30.65
N ASN A 460 9.00 0.82 -31.20
CA ASN A 460 10.19 1.16 -31.97
C ASN A 460 11.32 1.59 -31.03
N SER A 461 12.45 0.89 -31.06
CA SER A 461 13.61 1.19 -30.19
C SER A 461 14.16 2.61 -30.36
N LEU A 462 13.98 3.25 -31.53
CA LEU A 462 14.36 4.64 -31.74
C LEU A 462 13.53 5.62 -30.88
N SER A 463 12.33 5.24 -30.47
CA SER A 463 11.49 6.07 -29.58
C SER A 463 12.11 6.25 -28.20
N LEU A 464 12.99 5.35 -27.75
CA LEU A 464 13.77 5.50 -26.52
C LEU A 464 14.68 6.73 -26.51
N LEU A 465 15.10 7.19 -27.68
CA LEU A 465 16.00 8.33 -27.80
C LEU A 465 15.26 9.68 -27.79
N ARG A 466 13.93 9.70 -27.82
CA ARG A 466 13.15 10.95 -27.86
C ARG A 466 13.40 11.83 -26.64
N GLU A 467 13.27 11.30 -25.44
CA GLU A 467 13.48 12.05 -24.19
C GLU A 467 14.93 12.56 -24.07
N PRO A 468 15.98 11.71 -24.26
CA PRO A 468 17.36 12.20 -24.25
C PRO A 468 17.66 13.23 -25.34
N LEU A 469 17.17 13.03 -26.58
CA LEU A 469 17.40 13.95 -27.67
C LEU A 469 16.71 15.30 -27.45
N MET A 470 15.50 15.31 -26.88
CA MET A 470 14.81 16.54 -26.53
C MET A 470 15.62 17.35 -25.49
N LEU A 471 16.14 16.69 -24.47
CA LEU A 471 16.94 17.31 -23.42
C LEU A 471 18.27 17.84 -24.01
N ILE A 472 18.97 17.02 -24.84
CA ILE A 472 20.20 17.42 -25.54
C ILE A 472 19.94 18.63 -26.46
N SER A 473 18.86 18.61 -27.24
CA SER A 473 18.52 19.72 -28.11
C SER A 473 18.21 21.00 -27.32
N GLY A 474 17.50 20.89 -26.20
CA GLY A 474 17.22 22.01 -25.30
C GLY A 474 18.50 22.66 -24.77
N PHE A 475 19.45 21.87 -24.29
CA PHE A 475 20.75 22.37 -23.86
C PHE A 475 21.56 22.91 -25.01
N LEU A 476 21.56 22.26 -26.19
CA LEU A 476 22.23 22.75 -27.37
C LEU A 476 21.72 24.16 -27.77
N PHE A 477 20.40 24.34 -27.81
CA PHE A 477 19.81 25.66 -28.10
C PHE A 477 20.18 26.70 -27.04
N LEU A 478 20.21 26.33 -25.77
CA LEU A 478 20.64 27.22 -24.70
C LEU A 478 22.10 27.62 -24.86
N PHE A 479 23.00 26.67 -25.16
CA PHE A 479 24.40 26.96 -25.44
C PHE A 479 24.58 27.87 -26.66
N VAL A 480 23.87 27.57 -27.74
CA VAL A 480 23.90 28.42 -28.96
C VAL A 480 23.39 29.84 -28.64
N ALA A 481 22.31 29.95 -27.87
CA ALA A 481 21.79 31.24 -27.43
C ALA A 481 22.81 32.02 -26.57
N CYS A 482 23.49 31.34 -25.65
CA CYS A 482 24.56 31.94 -24.83
C CYS A 482 25.75 32.40 -25.70
N ILE A 483 26.15 31.59 -26.70
CA ILE A 483 27.21 31.96 -27.64
C ILE A 483 26.80 33.21 -28.44
N ILE A 484 25.58 33.20 -29.00
CA ILE A 484 25.05 34.33 -29.74
C ILE A 484 25.00 35.58 -28.84
N TYR A 485 24.48 35.44 -27.61
CA TYR A 485 24.42 36.54 -26.65
C TYR A 485 25.81 37.13 -26.34
N ASN A 486 26.82 36.29 -26.14
CA ASN A 486 28.19 36.74 -25.87
C ASN A 486 28.90 37.34 -27.10
N HIS A 487 28.56 36.90 -28.32
CA HIS A 487 29.16 37.43 -29.55
C HIS A 487 28.33 38.55 -30.17
N ALA A 488 27.05 38.65 -29.87
CA ALA A 488 26.21 39.73 -30.34
C ALA A 488 26.52 41.01 -29.54
N ASP A 489 27.26 41.91 -30.18
CA ASP A 489 27.50 43.25 -29.64
C ASP A 489 26.21 44.08 -29.74
N LEU A 490 25.33 43.91 -28.75
CA LEU A 490 24.03 44.58 -28.67
C LEU A 490 24.15 46.05 -28.22
N THR A 491 25.36 46.50 -27.92
CA THR A 491 25.58 47.87 -27.49
C THR A 491 25.84 48.77 -28.70
N ILE A 492 25.02 49.78 -28.89
CA ILE A 492 25.12 50.81 -29.97
C ILE A 492 26.39 51.64 -29.79
N SER A 493 26.99 51.67 -28.61
CA SER A 493 28.33 52.20 -28.36
C SER A 493 28.90 51.64 -27.04
N LYS A 494 30.18 51.20 -27.10
CA LYS A 494 30.97 50.79 -25.92
C LYS A 494 31.32 51.96 -24.99
N SER A 495 30.98 53.17 -25.38
CA SER A 495 31.22 54.40 -24.62
C SER A 495 30.01 54.99 -23.96
N SER A 496 28.89 54.25 -23.85
CA SER A 496 27.73 54.76 -23.11
C SER A 496 28.03 54.85 -21.62
N ALA A 497 27.64 55.98 -21.01
CA ALA A 497 27.83 56.20 -19.57
C ALA A 497 27.21 55.07 -18.72
N SER A 498 26.15 54.45 -19.20
CA SER A 498 25.50 53.29 -18.55
C SER A 498 26.35 52.00 -18.58
N TYR A 499 27.12 51.79 -19.66
CA TYR A 499 28.01 50.62 -19.75
C TYR A 499 29.22 50.78 -18.83
N LEU A 500 29.83 51.97 -18.80
CA LEU A 500 30.93 52.28 -17.87
C LEU A 500 30.47 52.20 -16.41
N ALA A 501 29.27 52.72 -16.13
CA ALA A 501 28.69 52.62 -14.78
C ALA A 501 28.44 51.15 -14.37
N LYS A 502 27.97 50.28 -15.31
CA LYS A 502 27.78 48.85 -15.04
C LYS A 502 29.13 48.16 -14.80
N LEU A 503 30.16 48.48 -15.59
CA LEU A 503 31.47 47.87 -15.44
C LEU A 503 32.14 48.28 -14.11
N GLN A 504 31.96 49.54 -13.68
CA GLN A 504 32.38 50.02 -12.37
C GLN A 504 31.59 49.35 -11.22
N TRP A 505 30.30 49.11 -11.42
CA TRP A 505 29.48 48.40 -10.45
C TRP A 505 29.91 46.94 -10.28
N ASP A 506 30.16 46.21 -11.39
CA ASP A 506 30.65 44.83 -11.38
C ASP A 506 32.00 44.74 -10.63
N GLU A 507 32.89 45.75 -10.78
CA GLU A 507 34.17 45.81 -10.07
C GLU A 507 33.99 46.08 -8.56
N VAL A 508 33.05 46.95 -8.20
CA VAL A 508 32.66 47.22 -6.80
C VAL A 508 32.07 45.95 -6.18
N GLN A 509 31.19 45.27 -6.87
CA GLN A 509 30.56 44.03 -6.41
C GLN A 509 31.60 42.91 -6.21
N ALA A 510 32.54 42.76 -7.15
CA ALA A 510 33.65 41.82 -6.98
C ALA A 510 34.52 42.14 -5.76
N SER A 511 34.74 43.42 -5.48
CA SER A 511 35.50 43.85 -4.30
C SER A 511 34.75 43.61 -2.99
N ILE A 512 33.43 43.80 -2.96
CA ILE A 512 32.57 43.49 -1.81
C ILE A 512 32.63 42.00 -1.52
N GLN A 513 32.52 41.15 -2.55
CA GLN A 513 32.61 39.69 -2.37
C GLN A 513 33.98 39.26 -1.84
N GLN A 514 35.04 39.92 -2.22
CA GLN A 514 36.38 39.71 -1.65
C GLN A 514 36.44 40.11 -0.17
N VAL A 515 35.81 41.24 0.22
CA VAL A 515 35.71 41.69 1.61
C VAL A 515 34.95 40.66 2.41
N LEU A 516 33.78 40.19 1.97
CA LEU A 516 32.98 39.17 2.64
C LEU A 516 33.77 37.86 2.81
N ASN A 517 34.52 37.44 1.81
CA ASN A 517 35.37 36.25 1.88
C ASN A 517 36.46 36.42 2.97
N ILE A 518 37.10 37.62 3.07
CA ILE A 518 38.09 37.88 4.08
C ILE A 518 37.45 37.88 5.47
N ILE A 519 36.27 38.48 5.67
CA ILE A 519 35.53 38.46 6.92
C ILE A 519 35.17 37.05 7.31
N ASN A 520 34.67 36.22 6.39
CA ASN A 520 34.37 34.80 6.68
C ASN A 520 35.62 34.02 7.11
N ARG A 521 36.79 34.33 6.52
CA ARG A 521 38.09 33.77 6.96
C ARG A 521 38.48 34.26 8.38
N CYS A 522 38.15 35.49 8.74
CA CYS A 522 38.34 36.02 10.09
C CYS A 522 37.46 35.26 11.09
N ILE A 523 36.16 35.09 10.79
CA ILE A 523 35.22 34.34 11.61
C ILE A 523 35.68 32.87 11.79
N ALA A 524 36.10 32.21 10.73
CA ALA A 524 36.65 30.85 10.80
C ALA A 524 37.93 30.78 11.68
N THR A 525 38.70 31.85 11.73
CA THR A 525 39.88 31.95 12.61
C THR A 525 39.46 32.17 14.07
N HIS A 526 38.42 32.95 14.33
CA HIS A 526 37.82 33.12 15.64
C HIS A 526 37.30 31.79 16.21
N ASP A 527 36.64 30.97 15.37
CA ASP A 527 36.16 29.64 15.78
C ASP A 527 37.31 28.69 16.16
N LYS A 528 38.46 28.79 15.47
CA LYS A 528 39.66 28.03 15.83
C LYS A 528 40.22 28.46 17.19
N VAL A 529 40.19 29.78 17.49
CA VAL A 529 40.60 30.30 18.81
C VAL A 529 39.65 29.79 19.90
N GLU A 530 38.35 29.80 19.66
CA GLU A 530 37.38 29.25 20.59
C GLU A 530 37.49 27.72 20.75
N ALA A 531 37.81 27.00 19.67
CA ALA A 531 38.10 25.57 19.75
C ALA A 531 39.31 25.29 20.64
N SER A 532 40.39 26.09 20.55
CA SER A 532 41.56 25.94 21.38
C SER A 532 41.28 26.17 22.88
N LEU A 533 40.29 27.02 23.23
CA LEU A 533 39.81 27.17 24.59
C LEU A 533 39.04 25.95 25.11
N ARG A 534 38.28 25.29 24.24
CA ARG A 534 37.60 24.03 24.54
C ARG A 534 38.61 22.89 24.77
N ASP A 535 39.64 22.86 23.94
CA ASP A 535 40.72 21.88 24.10
C ASP A 535 41.55 22.13 25.37
N LEU A 536 41.79 23.39 25.76
CA LEU A 536 42.40 23.71 27.03
C LEU A 536 41.64 23.12 28.23
N SER A 537 40.29 23.14 28.16
CA SER A 537 39.47 22.55 29.23
C SER A 537 39.58 21.02 29.29
N ARG A 538 39.97 20.36 28.20
CA ARG A 538 40.10 18.90 28.08
C ARG A 538 41.51 18.39 28.37
N THR A 539 42.52 19.07 27.80
CA THR A 539 43.91 18.60 27.81
C THR A 539 44.74 19.28 28.92
N GLY A 540 44.33 20.45 29.40
CA GLY A 540 45.06 21.21 30.40
C GLY A 540 46.32 21.92 29.86
N ASP A 541 46.60 21.89 28.57
CA ASP A 541 47.81 22.45 27.97
C ASP A 541 47.63 23.94 27.64
N ALA A 542 48.00 24.80 28.58
CA ALA A 542 47.98 26.27 28.44
C ALA A 542 48.99 26.77 27.39
N GLN A 543 50.09 26.05 27.15
CA GLN A 543 51.11 26.45 26.20
C GLN A 543 50.61 26.27 24.75
N ALA A 544 49.97 25.13 24.47
CA ALA A 544 49.35 24.90 23.15
C ALA A 544 48.25 25.94 22.85
N CYS A 545 47.42 26.29 23.82
CA CYS A 545 46.41 27.31 23.70
C CYS A 545 46.99 28.71 23.42
N LYS A 546 48.08 29.11 24.11
CA LYS A 546 48.80 30.36 23.83
C LYS A 546 49.47 30.39 22.46
N ALA A 547 49.98 29.22 21.99
CA ALA A 547 50.56 29.09 20.67
C ALA A 547 49.49 29.24 19.58
N ALA A 548 48.32 28.60 19.75
CA ALA A 548 47.19 28.72 18.85
C ALA A 548 46.68 30.18 18.73
N ARG A 549 46.60 30.90 19.85
CA ARG A 549 46.28 32.33 19.85
C ARG A 549 47.28 33.14 19.03
N LYS A 550 48.60 32.93 19.27
CA LYS A 550 49.64 33.67 18.55
C LYS A 550 49.59 33.42 17.05
N ALA A 551 49.29 32.17 16.65
CA ALA A 551 49.10 31.83 15.22
C ALA A 551 47.86 32.55 14.64
N ALA A 552 46.74 32.55 15.37
CA ALA A 552 45.53 33.26 15.00
C ALA A 552 45.74 34.78 14.86
N ASP A 553 46.42 35.39 15.85
CA ASP A 553 46.78 36.84 15.79
C ASP A 553 47.61 37.20 14.56
N ASN A 554 48.56 36.34 14.17
CA ASN A 554 49.36 36.56 12.97
C ASN A 554 48.49 36.49 11.69
N LEU A 555 47.64 35.47 11.63
CA LEU A 555 46.74 35.30 10.46
C LEU A 555 45.74 36.46 10.36
N LEU A 556 45.17 36.92 11.46
CA LEU A 556 44.22 38.04 11.47
C LEU A 556 44.90 39.36 11.06
N LYS A 557 46.18 39.54 11.45
CA LYS A 557 46.97 40.67 10.97
C LYS A 557 47.22 40.64 9.45
N GLU A 558 47.45 39.44 8.89
CA GLU A 558 47.60 39.30 7.44
C GLU A 558 46.26 39.59 6.75
N LEU A 559 45.16 39.02 7.21
CA LEU A 559 43.83 39.29 6.68
C LEU A 559 43.45 40.77 6.77
N SER A 560 43.82 41.46 7.85
CA SER A 560 43.61 42.91 7.98
C SER A 560 44.44 43.70 6.99
N LYS A 561 45.63 43.23 6.59
CA LYS A 561 46.43 43.86 5.51
C LYS A 561 45.79 43.66 4.16
N GLU A 562 45.24 42.46 3.87
CA GLU A 562 44.51 42.18 2.63
C GLU A 562 43.23 43.03 2.50
N LEU A 563 42.55 43.30 3.65
CA LEU A 563 41.32 44.08 3.68
C LEU A 563 41.51 45.56 3.38
N LYS A 564 42.64 46.17 3.85
CA LYS A 564 42.91 47.62 3.67
C LYS A 564 42.81 48.14 2.25
N PRO A 565 43.46 47.52 1.23
CA PRO A 565 43.37 48.00 -0.14
C PRO A 565 41.96 47.93 -0.72
N LEU A 566 41.18 46.90 -0.35
CA LEU A 566 39.79 46.76 -0.77
C LEU A 566 38.92 47.86 -0.19
N LEU A 567 39.05 48.19 1.06
CA LEU A 567 38.34 49.31 1.70
C LEU A 567 38.75 50.66 1.07
N THR A 568 40.03 50.87 0.77
CA THR A 568 40.49 52.10 0.10
C THR A 568 39.92 52.23 -1.30
N PHE A 569 39.81 51.10 -2.04
CA PHE A 569 39.16 51.06 -3.33
C PHE A 569 37.68 51.40 -3.22
N LEU A 570 36.94 50.78 -2.30
CA LEU A 570 35.51 51.05 -2.06
C LEU A 570 35.28 52.51 -1.64
N GLN A 571 36.16 53.11 -0.83
CA GLN A 571 36.09 54.52 -0.43
C GLN A 571 36.32 55.46 -1.61
N SER A 572 37.13 55.08 -2.56
CA SER A 572 37.38 55.89 -3.76
C SER A 572 36.32 55.77 -4.85
N SER A 573 35.49 54.73 -4.81
CA SER A 573 34.46 54.44 -5.78
C SER A 573 33.18 55.23 -5.52
N SER A 574 32.75 56.06 -6.46
CA SER A 574 31.47 56.76 -6.39
C SER A 574 30.23 55.84 -6.38
N GLN A 575 30.37 54.63 -6.89
CA GLN A 575 29.29 53.62 -6.95
C GLN A 575 29.09 52.92 -5.61
N ALA A 576 30.10 52.88 -4.74
CA ALA A 576 30.04 52.19 -3.45
C ALA A 576 29.45 53.06 -2.30
N VAL A 577 29.10 54.33 -2.55
CA VAL A 577 28.66 55.29 -1.53
C VAL A 577 27.51 54.79 -0.65
N GLN A 578 26.57 54.03 -1.22
CA GLN A 578 25.41 53.51 -0.49
C GLN A 578 25.75 52.29 0.38
N ILE A 579 26.70 51.48 -0.05
CA ILE A 579 27.06 50.20 0.60
C ILE A 579 28.21 50.38 1.56
N LEU A 580 29.10 51.34 1.29
CA LEU A 580 30.32 51.63 2.04
C LEU A 580 30.08 51.74 3.55
N PRO A 581 29.06 52.48 4.06
CA PRO A 581 28.80 52.58 5.50
C PRO A 581 28.53 51.23 6.12
N LYS A 582 27.78 50.34 5.45
CA LYS A 582 27.51 49.01 5.96
C LYS A 582 28.74 48.10 5.99
N VAL A 583 29.60 48.20 4.94
CA VAL A 583 30.86 47.47 4.89
C VAL A 583 31.84 47.97 5.98
N GLU A 584 31.91 49.27 6.21
CA GLU A 584 32.72 49.84 7.31
C GLU A 584 32.19 49.43 8.67
N GLU A 585 30.87 49.43 8.85
CA GLU A 585 30.21 48.92 10.06
C GLU A 585 30.53 47.45 10.31
N LEU A 586 30.41 46.59 9.26
CA LEU A 586 30.77 45.18 9.35
C LEU A 586 32.23 44.98 9.77
N VAL A 587 33.16 45.72 9.15
CA VAL A 587 34.58 45.64 9.53
C VAL A 587 34.84 46.16 10.97
N ALA A 588 34.11 47.18 11.38
CA ALA A 588 34.24 47.70 12.78
C ALA A 588 33.69 46.67 13.78
N LYS A 589 32.54 46.07 13.52
CA LYS A 589 31.94 45.03 14.37
C LYS A 589 32.79 43.76 14.41
N GLU A 590 33.36 43.35 13.29
CA GLU A 590 34.31 42.23 13.24
C GLU A 590 35.55 42.47 14.13
N ARG A 591 36.11 43.67 14.06
CA ARG A 591 37.25 44.03 14.93
C ARG A 591 36.86 44.03 16.38
N GLU A 592 35.70 44.57 16.76
CA GLU A 592 35.22 44.52 18.14
C GLU A 592 35.03 43.07 18.57
N LEU A 593 34.48 42.22 17.73
CA LEU A 593 34.33 40.77 17.95
C LEU A 593 35.70 40.13 18.20
N GLN A 594 36.68 40.41 17.33
CA GLN A 594 38.07 39.97 17.49
C GLN A 594 38.63 40.33 18.85
N ASP A 595 38.54 41.63 19.25
CA ASP A 595 39.05 42.11 20.53
C ASP A 595 38.38 41.42 21.72
N ARG A 596 37.06 41.17 21.64
CA ARG A 596 36.33 40.44 22.70
C ARG A 596 36.74 38.98 22.81
N ILE A 597 36.92 38.29 21.67
CA ILE A 597 37.38 36.90 21.64
C ILE A 597 38.80 36.79 22.19
N MET A 598 39.70 37.72 21.85
CA MET A 598 41.05 37.75 22.35
C MET A 598 41.09 38.09 23.85
N SER A 599 40.20 38.97 24.33
CA SER A 599 40.02 39.27 25.74
C SER A 599 39.49 38.05 26.52
N LYS A 600 38.48 37.38 25.98
CA LYS A 600 37.97 36.11 26.54
C LYS A 600 39.09 35.09 26.65
N HIS A 601 39.86 34.91 25.58
CA HIS A 601 40.97 33.95 25.54
C HIS A 601 41.99 34.25 26.64
N SER A 602 42.44 35.53 26.80
CA SER A 602 43.39 35.89 27.85
C SER A 602 42.80 35.66 29.26
N THR A 603 41.53 36.06 29.46
CA THR A 603 40.86 35.89 30.77
C THR A 603 40.74 34.42 31.15
N VAL A 604 40.36 33.56 30.17
CA VAL A 604 40.24 32.11 30.42
C VAL A 604 41.60 31.48 30.73
N VAL A 605 42.64 31.79 29.95
CA VAL A 605 44.00 31.27 30.20
C VAL A 605 44.56 31.76 31.53
N ASP A 606 44.37 33.05 31.86
CA ASP A 606 44.80 33.61 33.14
C ASP A 606 44.08 32.99 34.34
N CYS A 607 42.77 32.76 34.22
CA CYS A 607 41.99 32.08 35.24
C CYS A 607 42.43 30.62 35.43
N TYR A 608 42.78 29.95 34.33
CA TYR A 608 43.26 28.57 34.37
C TYR A 608 44.65 28.48 35.05
N GLU A 609 45.59 29.36 34.67
CA GLU A 609 46.95 29.42 35.27
C GLU A 609 46.92 29.77 36.77
N LYS A 610 46.02 30.67 37.16
CA LYS A 610 45.85 31.11 38.55
C LYS A 610 45.01 30.19 39.42
N LYS A 611 44.47 29.07 38.84
CA LYS A 611 43.55 28.14 39.51
C LYS A 611 42.40 28.85 40.24
N SER A 612 41.76 29.81 39.56
CA SER A 612 40.69 30.63 40.14
C SER A 612 39.45 29.77 40.46
N SER A 613 38.68 30.19 41.46
CA SER A 613 37.41 29.51 41.82
C SER A 613 36.43 29.53 40.68
N GLY A 614 35.61 28.45 40.51
CA GLY A 614 34.64 28.35 39.44
C GLY A 614 33.65 29.52 39.36
N ARG A 615 33.24 30.09 40.50
CA ARG A 615 32.38 31.30 40.58
C ARG A 615 33.08 32.55 40.04
N ASP A 616 34.36 32.72 40.30
CA ASP A 616 35.15 33.87 39.82
C ASP A 616 35.40 33.74 38.31
N PHE A 617 35.56 32.51 37.81
CA PHE A 617 35.68 32.21 36.40
C PHE A 617 34.39 32.61 35.65
N ASP A 618 33.24 32.12 36.13
CA ASP A 618 31.93 32.40 35.49
C ASP A 618 31.62 33.91 35.53
N ASN A 619 31.84 34.59 36.62
CA ASN A 619 31.61 36.04 36.73
C ASN A 619 32.44 36.87 35.76
N ARG A 620 33.64 36.45 35.41
CA ARG A 620 34.53 37.16 34.48
C ARG A 620 34.28 36.79 33.02
N VAL A 621 33.92 35.53 32.73
CA VAL A 621 33.78 35.03 31.35
C VAL A 621 32.36 35.24 30.82
N ALA A 622 31.33 35.09 31.64
CA ALA A 622 29.93 35.19 31.20
C ALA A 622 29.58 36.54 30.52
N PRO A 623 29.95 37.69 31.05
CA PRO A 623 29.62 38.96 30.40
C PRO A 623 30.36 39.17 29.07
N ILE A 624 31.58 38.61 28.95
CA ILE A 624 32.33 38.66 27.70
C ILE A 624 31.68 37.75 26.67
N GLN A 625 31.23 36.54 27.09
CA GLN A 625 30.55 35.60 26.24
C GLN A 625 29.22 36.14 25.67
N GLN A 626 28.41 36.78 26.52
CA GLN A 626 27.16 37.41 26.06
C GLN A 626 27.42 38.47 25.00
N LYS A 627 28.45 39.32 25.19
CA LYS A 627 28.82 40.32 24.17
C LYS A 627 29.33 39.70 22.89
N ILE A 628 30.10 38.60 22.97
CA ILE A 628 30.55 37.85 21.77
C ILE A 628 29.37 37.29 21.00
N THR A 629 28.38 36.72 21.67
CA THR A 629 27.18 36.17 21.01
C THR A 629 26.37 37.25 20.33
N ALA A 630 26.18 38.39 20.99
CA ALA A 630 25.46 39.52 20.39
C ALA A 630 26.23 40.10 19.17
N LEU A 631 27.54 40.28 19.28
CA LEU A 631 28.37 40.80 18.17
C LEU A 631 28.43 39.81 16.99
N ARG A 632 28.41 38.49 17.22
CA ARG A 632 28.33 37.49 16.16
C ARG A 632 27.05 37.65 15.39
N GLN A 633 25.91 37.74 16.08
CA GLN A 633 24.63 37.95 15.44
C GLN A 633 24.63 39.23 14.60
N GLU A 634 25.13 40.33 15.13
CA GLU A 634 25.23 41.59 14.41
C GLU A 634 26.13 41.50 13.16
N VAL A 635 27.23 40.73 13.23
CA VAL A 635 28.13 40.50 12.10
C VAL A 635 27.45 39.63 11.05
N ASP A 636 26.75 38.55 11.46
CA ASP A 636 26.04 37.65 10.56
C ASP A 636 24.88 38.38 9.84
N ASP A 637 24.09 39.18 10.58
CA ASP A 637 23.02 40.02 10.02
C ASP A 637 23.56 41.03 8.99
N LEU A 638 24.72 41.65 9.28
CA LEU A 638 25.35 42.57 8.32
C LEU A 638 25.93 41.89 7.07
N ILE A 639 26.46 40.67 7.23
CA ILE A 639 26.92 39.86 6.07
C ILE A 639 25.71 39.53 5.18
N GLU A 640 24.59 39.07 5.75
CA GLU A 640 23.38 38.77 4.99
C GLU A 640 22.85 40.00 4.24
N VAL A 641 22.74 41.14 4.94
CA VAL A 641 22.31 42.41 4.30
C VAL A 641 23.22 42.88 3.19
N ILE A 642 24.55 42.66 3.30
CA ILE A 642 25.51 43.08 2.27
C ILE A 642 25.52 42.11 1.08
N ASP A 643 25.27 40.81 1.31
CA ASP A 643 25.22 39.79 0.26
C ASP A 643 23.92 39.87 -0.57
N GLU A 644 22.84 40.42 0.00
CA GLU A 644 21.56 40.66 -0.71
C GLU A 644 21.58 41.90 -1.64
N ILE A 645 22.58 42.77 -1.51
CA ILE A 645 22.72 43.98 -2.33
C ILE A 645 23.59 43.73 -3.56
#